data_8d46b1fc3b0dade58c8fbeed6f4db879
#
_entry.id   8d46b1fc3b0dade58c8fbeed6f4db879
#
_cell.length_a   1.000
_cell.length_b   1.000
_cell.length_c   1.000
_cell.angle_alpha   90.00
_cell.angle_beta   90.00
_cell.angle_gamma   90.00
#
_symmetry.space_group_name_H-M   'P 1'
#
loop_
_entity.id
_entity.type
_entity.pdbx_description
1 polymer ?
#
loop_
_entity_poly.entity_id
_entity_poly.type
_entity_poly.pdbx_seq_one_letter_code
_entity_poly.pdbx_strand_id
1 'polypeptide(L)'
;MSDSNNSATLDFATDTNLGLSDAQVSQRITDGKVNGDMNIPSKSIKQIFKDNCLTFFNLINVILAACVVAVGSFKNCLFLGVILCNTAIGIFQEIRSKRAIDKLALISAPKADVIRGGVRQTIAVKDIVLDDLMILTAGKQVCSDCVVVLGECEVNESLITGESDPVIKKPGDEILSGSYLVSGETKAQVIRIGADNYASKITSGAKYIKKNNSKMLGSINYILKIISLCIIPMILLMFGKEMLLARTPFNEAVVNTVSAIIGMIPEGLVLMASMVLAVSVIRLATNKTLAQDLYCVETLARVDVLCLDKTGTITEGKMEVTDVISLDEADCEKALCEMIYALGDNNPTALAIMDRYRNNGENAVCEWQADSVVHFSSAKKWSLAAFGGKGTYILGAAEFILGDSMTDSLRAMIEKEAEGGYRIVLFAYSENMPPEVEGGALPEDIRPIALVKITDCIRKEAPDTLRYFAEQDVDIRIISGDSPVTVSGVAKRAGLAGYDNYIDASTLTDDEALWAAADKYKIFGRVTPYQKLELVKALKAQGHTVAMTGDGVNDVLALKESDCSIAMQSGSDAARNVSNIVLLDSNFASMPKIVGEGRRSINNIERSGVLFLYKTVYSFLAALLFCFVPMAYPLQAIQLTQINIFTNGIPSFLLAMEPNFKRVKGEFIENVMPKSIMHGLLITFNFIGIVLMRYISGWAGLLPLEVFDAGVNTMATLCIGFAAFVILVKVCLPFKAWKIGLLAFLVTGFALDLMVLKDFLLDLQPLCKEMLIMTAILMGSTVLLGVITAIFEKKIIKNLLAFQIYWRNVFDKLSNARKERKNAKSKG
;
A
#
# COMPACT_ATOMS: atom_id res chain seq x y z
N MET A 1 32.97 45.86 28.74
CA MET A 1 31.88 45.78 29.72
C MET A 1 31.42 44.37 29.70
N SER A 2 31.51 43.77 30.84
CA SER A 2 31.42 42.36 31.20
C SER A 2 30.13 41.66 30.74
N ASP A 3 30.27 40.65 29.86
CA ASP A 3 29.23 39.65 29.68
C ASP A 3 29.33 38.64 30.80
N SER A 4 28.37 38.69 31.68
CA SER A 4 28.17 37.73 32.75
C SER A 4 27.72 36.39 32.16
N ASN A 5 28.60 35.39 32.25
CA ASN A 5 28.24 33.97 32.13
C ASN A 5 27.14 33.66 33.12
N ASN A 6 25.90 33.60 32.66
CA ASN A 6 24.79 33.06 33.42
C ASN A 6 24.65 31.56 33.00
N SER A 7 25.54 30.70 33.55
CA SER A 7 25.28 29.26 33.56
C SER A 7 24.15 29.02 34.55
N ALA A 8 22.89 29.19 34.10
CA ALA A 8 21.76 28.70 34.81
C ALA A 8 21.94 27.17 34.90
N THR A 9 22.22 26.66 36.10
CA THR A 9 22.11 25.26 36.44
C THR A 9 20.64 24.85 36.19
N LEU A 10 20.42 24.16 35.06
CA LEU A 10 19.13 23.56 34.74
C LEU A 10 18.88 22.51 35.84
N ASP A 11 17.94 22.76 36.76
CA ASP A 11 17.48 21.81 37.76
C ASP A 11 16.64 20.76 37.05
N PHE A 12 17.25 19.64 36.67
CA PHE A 12 16.55 18.50 36.10
C PHE A 12 15.76 17.78 37.19
N ALA A 13 14.47 17.55 36.97
CA ALA A 13 13.59 16.90 37.93
C ALA A 13 13.96 15.42 38.22
N THR A 14 14.87 14.84 37.43
CA THR A 14 15.27 13.42 37.51
C THR A 14 16.78 13.28 37.57
N ASP A 15 17.28 12.35 38.42
CA ASP A 15 18.69 12.01 38.45
C ASP A 15 19.18 11.45 37.12
N THR A 16 20.25 12.03 36.58
CA THR A 16 20.77 11.73 35.24
C THR A 16 21.38 10.33 35.08
N ASN A 17 21.68 9.65 36.21
CA ASN A 17 22.25 8.30 36.24
C ASN A 17 21.24 7.25 36.69
N LEU A 18 20.38 7.57 37.66
CA LEU A 18 19.43 6.62 38.20
C LEU A 18 18.07 6.65 37.52
N GLY A 19 17.66 7.78 36.92
CA GLY A 19 16.31 7.92 36.40
C GLY A 19 15.26 7.88 37.51
N LEU A 20 14.00 7.62 37.13
CA LEU A 20 12.90 7.52 38.08
C LEU A 20 12.92 6.16 38.81
N SER A 21 12.61 6.17 40.09
CA SER A 21 12.34 4.93 40.90
C SER A 21 10.96 4.35 40.54
N ASP A 22 10.74 3.05 40.78
CA ASP A 22 9.45 2.38 40.55
C ASP A 22 8.29 3.04 41.33
N ALA A 23 8.56 3.55 42.52
CA ALA A 23 7.57 4.29 43.32
C ALA A 23 7.16 5.60 42.63
N GLN A 24 8.12 6.34 42.09
CA GLN A 24 7.86 7.58 41.33
C GLN A 24 7.12 7.32 40.03
N VAL A 25 7.47 6.25 39.30
CA VAL A 25 6.75 5.82 38.09
C VAL A 25 5.30 5.48 38.44
N SER A 26 5.07 4.68 39.46
CA SER A 26 3.72 4.29 39.92
C SER A 26 2.87 5.50 40.31
N GLN A 27 3.48 6.47 40.99
CA GLN A 27 2.80 7.72 41.34
C GLN A 27 2.39 8.50 40.09
N ARG A 28 3.28 8.66 39.10
CA ARG A 28 2.97 9.37 37.85
C ARG A 28 1.87 8.69 37.04
N ILE A 29 1.85 7.35 37.05
CA ILE A 29 0.75 6.59 36.44
C ILE A 29 -0.58 6.87 37.15
N THR A 30 -0.58 6.88 38.48
CA THR A 30 -1.77 7.18 39.28
C THR A 30 -2.26 8.61 39.07
N ASP A 31 -1.34 9.55 38.89
CA ASP A 31 -1.63 10.96 38.60
C ASP A 31 -2.09 11.17 37.15
N GLY A 32 -2.16 10.13 36.32
CA GLY A 32 -2.50 10.22 34.89
C GLY A 32 -1.42 10.85 34.02
N LYS A 33 -0.19 10.98 34.55
CA LYS A 33 0.97 11.56 33.85
C LYS A 33 1.69 10.49 33.05
N VAL A 34 0.97 9.83 32.12
CA VAL A 34 1.45 8.78 31.24
C VAL A 34 1.17 9.15 29.80
N ASN A 35 2.05 8.77 28.88
CA ASN A 35 1.93 9.12 27.47
C ASN A 35 0.64 8.56 26.83
N GLY A 36 0.18 7.40 27.29
CA GLY A 36 -1.07 6.77 26.87
C GLY A 36 -1.03 6.21 25.45
N ASP A 37 -2.14 5.63 25.02
CA ASP A 37 -2.26 5.14 23.65
C ASP A 37 -2.31 6.34 22.69
N MET A 38 -1.27 6.54 21.92
CA MET A 38 -1.35 7.38 20.73
C MET A 38 -2.35 6.73 19.79
N ASN A 39 -3.51 7.38 19.64
CA ASN A 39 -4.60 6.90 18.80
C ASN A 39 -4.08 6.65 17.36
N ILE A 40 -3.69 5.41 17.07
CA ILE A 40 -3.68 4.93 15.70
C ILE A 40 -5.14 5.04 15.26
N PRO A 41 -5.49 5.81 14.23
CA PRO A 41 -6.87 6.02 13.82
C PRO A 41 -7.43 4.75 13.16
N SER A 42 -7.58 3.69 13.95
CA SER A 42 -8.31 2.50 13.51
C SER A 42 -9.80 2.73 13.76
N LYS A 43 -10.64 2.38 12.77
CA LYS A 43 -12.10 2.51 12.91
C LYS A 43 -12.58 1.81 14.18
N SER A 44 -13.39 2.49 15.00
CA SER A 44 -14.01 1.86 16.15
C SER A 44 -15.05 0.82 15.71
N ILE A 45 -15.37 -0.16 16.56
CA ILE A 45 -16.42 -1.15 16.25
C ILE A 45 -17.76 -0.45 15.99
N LYS A 46 -18.08 0.60 16.75
CA LYS A 46 -19.28 1.42 16.51
C LYS A 46 -19.28 2.08 15.14
N GLN A 47 -18.13 2.55 14.68
CA GLN A 47 -17.96 3.13 13.34
C GLN A 47 -18.19 2.07 12.26
N ILE A 48 -17.65 0.85 12.43
CA ILE A 48 -17.85 -0.28 11.51
C ILE A 48 -19.34 -0.60 11.37
N PHE A 49 -20.07 -0.70 12.47
CA PHE A 49 -21.52 -0.90 12.43
C PHE A 49 -22.23 0.25 11.70
N LYS A 50 -21.91 1.49 12.01
CA LYS A 50 -22.50 2.65 11.37
C LYS A 50 -22.25 2.68 9.85
N ASP A 51 -20.99 2.46 9.43
CA ASP A 51 -20.59 2.51 8.03
C ASP A 51 -21.25 1.40 7.20
N ASN A 52 -21.51 0.22 7.77
CA ASN A 52 -22.11 -0.91 7.07
C ASN A 52 -23.65 -0.87 7.13
N CYS A 53 -24.28 -0.40 8.22
CA CYS A 53 -25.73 -0.36 8.35
C CYS A 53 -26.36 0.88 7.71
N LEU A 54 -25.77 2.07 7.93
CA LEU A 54 -26.34 3.35 7.48
C LEU A 54 -25.79 3.77 6.11
N THR A 55 -25.89 2.90 5.12
CA THR A 55 -25.59 3.25 3.74
C THR A 55 -26.82 3.82 3.04
N PHE A 56 -26.62 4.69 2.04
CA PHE A 56 -27.70 5.23 1.23
C PHE A 56 -28.55 4.12 0.58
N PHE A 57 -27.92 3.06 0.11
CA PHE A 57 -28.63 1.94 -0.51
C PHE A 57 -29.44 1.11 0.48
N ASN A 58 -28.91 0.88 1.70
CA ASN A 58 -29.66 0.21 2.75
C ASN A 58 -30.90 1.02 3.13
N LEU A 59 -30.79 2.35 3.18
CA LEU A 59 -31.92 3.22 3.43
C LEU A 59 -32.98 3.11 2.33
N ILE A 60 -32.61 3.17 1.05
CA ILE A 60 -33.52 2.99 -0.07
C ILE A 60 -34.19 1.60 0.01
N ASN A 61 -33.43 0.55 0.24
CA ASN A 61 -33.96 -0.80 0.32
C ASN A 61 -34.97 -0.97 1.48
N VAL A 62 -34.70 -0.34 2.62
CA VAL A 62 -35.68 -0.34 3.75
C VAL A 62 -36.95 0.40 3.36
N ILE A 63 -36.85 1.53 2.66
CA ILE A 63 -38.03 2.27 2.16
C ILE A 63 -38.81 1.42 1.15
N LEU A 64 -38.13 0.77 0.18
CA LEU A 64 -38.76 -0.10 -0.80
C LEU A 64 -39.44 -1.31 -0.14
N ALA A 65 -38.79 -1.92 0.86
CA ALA A 65 -39.40 -3.00 1.63
C ALA A 65 -40.65 -2.55 2.41
N ALA A 66 -40.58 -1.36 3.03
CA ALA A 66 -41.73 -0.79 3.72
C ALA A 66 -42.95 -0.57 2.76
N CYS A 67 -42.67 -0.09 1.52
CA CYS A 67 -43.70 0.04 0.49
C CYS A 67 -44.31 -1.32 0.12
N VAL A 68 -43.48 -2.36 -0.07
CA VAL A 68 -43.97 -3.71 -0.42
C VAL A 68 -44.77 -4.36 0.73
N VAL A 69 -44.32 -4.16 1.98
CA VAL A 69 -45.05 -4.62 3.18
C VAL A 69 -46.38 -3.90 3.29
N ALA A 70 -46.45 -2.59 3.05
CA ALA A 70 -47.68 -1.79 3.13
C ALA A 70 -48.75 -2.25 2.14
N VAL A 71 -48.35 -2.81 0.99
CA VAL A 71 -49.30 -3.41 0.01
C VAL A 71 -49.56 -4.91 0.23
N GLY A 72 -49.07 -5.49 1.32
CA GLY A 72 -49.31 -6.90 1.70
C GLY A 72 -48.51 -7.95 0.94
N SER A 73 -47.50 -7.58 0.16
CA SER A 73 -46.73 -8.50 -0.69
C SER A 73 -45.45 -9.01 0.00
N PHE A 74 -45.59 -9.71 1.13
CA PHE A 74 -44.43 -10.14 1.96
C PHE A 74 -43.42 -11.03 1.23
N LYS A 75 -43.83 -11.86 0.26
CA LYS A 75 -42.93 -12.70 -0.52
C LYS A 75 -41.85 -11.87 -1.23
N ASN A 76 -42.23 -10.70 -1.74
CA ASN A 76 -41.33 -9.82 -2.45
C ASN A 76 -40.34 -9.05 -1.54
N CYS A 77 -40.34 -9.25 -0.21
CA CYS A 77 -39.40 -8.71 0.75
C CYS A 77 -38.15 -9.59 0.96
N LEU A 78 -38.03 -10.74 0.28
CA LEU A 78 -36.89 -11.65 0.45
C LEU A 78 -35.52 -10.98 0.17
N PHE A 79 -35.48 -9.98 -0.72
CA PHE A 79 -34.27 -9.18 -0.95
C PHE A 79 -33.73 -8.51 0.32
N LEU A 80 -34.59 -8.17 1.28
CA LEU A 80 -34.16 -7.60 2.58
C LEU A 80 -33.33 -8.62 3.37
N GLY A 81 -33.67 -9.92 3.29
CA GLY A 81 -32.87 -10.98 3.89
C GLY A 81 -31.46 -11.06 3.31
N VAL A 82 -31.33 -10.92 1.99
CA VAL A 82 -30.01 -10.87 1.33
C VAL A 82 -29.19 -9.66 1.79
N ILE A 83 -29.84 -8.50 1.93
CA ILE A 83 -29.19 -7.28 2.42
C ILE A 83 -28.71 -7.43 3.86
N LEU A 84 -29.55 -8.00 4.73
CA LEU A 84 -29.21 -8.27 6.13
C LEU A 84 -28.02 -9.25 6.22
N CYS A 85 -28.04 -10.34 5.44
CA CYS A 85 -26.92 -11.28 5.36
C CYS A 85 -25.64 -10.58 4.86
N ASN A 86 -25.71 -9.79 3.80
CA ASN A 86 -24.58 -9.06 3.26
C ASN A 86 -24.00 -8.07 4.30
N THR A 87 -24.86 -7.33 4.97
CA THR A 87 -24.46 -6.38 6.03
C THR A 87 -23.78 -7.11 7.21
N ALA A 88 -24.36 -8.22 7.65
CA ALA A 88 -23.80 -9.03 8.73
C ALA A 88 -22.43 -9.62 8.35
N ILE A 89 -22.30 -10.15 7.13
CA ILE A 89 -21.01 -10.64 6.59
C ILE A 89 -19.99 -9.51 6.53
N GLY A 90 -20.36 -8.32 6.07
CA GLY A 90 -19.51 -7.15 6.01
C GLY A 90 -18.97 -6.74 7.38
N ILE A 91 -19.84 -6.60 8.35
CA ILE A 91 -19.48 -6.26 9.72
C ILE A 91 -18.54 -7.32 10.31
N PHE A 92 -18.88 -8.61 10.18
CA PHE A 92 -18.04 -9.70 10.67
C PHE A 92 -16.63 -9.68 10.06
N GLN A 93 -16.54 -9.50 8.75
CA GLN A 93 -15.28 -9.47 8.04
C GLN A 93 -14.42 -8.25 8.40
N GLU A 94 -15.02 -7.07 8.50
CA GLU A 94 -14.31 -5.85 8.87
C GLU A 94 -13.80 -5.90 10.31
N ILE A 95 -14.58 -6.47 11.24
CA ILE A 95 -14.14 -6.73 12.63
C ILE A 95 -12.99 -7.75 12.66
N ARG A 96 -13.08 -8.83 11.88
CA ARG A 96 -12.01 -9.83 11.80
C ARG A 96 -10.72 -9.24 11.25
N SER A 97 -10.82 -8.45 10.19
CA SER A 97 -9.68 -7.73 9.60
C SER A 97 -9.05 -6.75 10.59
N LYS A 98 -9.89 -5.94 11.26
CA LYS A 98 -9.44 -5.03 12.31
C LYS A 98 -8.66 -5.77 13.40
N ARG A 99 -9.19 -6.86 13.93
CA ARG A 99 -8.50 -7.66 14.97
C ARG A 99 -7.16 -8.22 14.50
N ALA A 100 -7.05 -8.61 13.22
CA ALA A 100 -5.80 -9.09 12.65
C ALA A 100 -4.77 -7.95 12.54
N ILE A 101 -5.18 -6.78 12.08
CA ILE A 101 -4.32 -5.58 12.01
C ILE A 101 -3.90 -5.13 13.42
N ASP A 102 -4.85 -5.03 14.37
CA ASP A 102 -4.56 -4.61 15.74
C ASP A 102 -3.55 -5.56 16.41
N LYS A 103 -3.67 -6.88 16.17
CA LYS A 103 -2.71 -7.87 16.70
C LYS A 103 -1.30 -7.70 16.13
N LEU A 104 -1.19 -7.40 14.85
CA LEU A 104 0.10 -7.16 14.20
C LEU A 104 0.72 -5.82 14.60
N ALA A 105 -0.12 -4.80 14.75
CA ALA A 105 0.31 -3.48 15.23
C ALA A 105 0.92 -3.56 16.63
N LEU A 106 0.42 -4.44 17.51
CA LEU A 106 1.02 -4.70 18.83
C LEU A 106 2.44 -5.28 18.72
N ILE A 107 2.72 -6.10 17.71
CA ILE A 107 4.06 -6.69 17.51
C ILE A 107 5.06 -5.62 17.01
N SER A 108 4.57 -4.68 16.20
CA SER A 108 5.34 -3.58 15.62
C SER A 108 5.24 -2.28 16.41
N ALA A 109 4.61 -2.29 17.59
CA ALA A 109 4.43 -1.09 18.41
C ALA A 109 5.79 -0.45 18.74
N PRO A 110 5.92 0.88 18.57
CA PRO A 110 7.16 1.57 18.86
C PRO A 110 7.52 1.43 20.35
N LYS A 111 8.81 1.27 20.60
CA LYS A 111 9.38 1.11 21.94
C LYS A 111 10.35 2.24 22.21
N ALA A 112 10.46 2.63 23.47
CA ALA A 112 11.43 3.61 23.93
C ALA A 112 12.38 2.97 24.95
N ASP A 113 13.65 3.35 24.86
CA ASP A 113 14.65 2.95 25.87
C ASP A 113 14.69 4.03 26.95
N VAL A 114 14.48 3.63 28.19
CA VAL A 114 14.48 4.52 29.35
C VAL A 114 15.42 4.01 30.43
N ILE A 115 15.87 4.90 31.32
CA ILE A 115 16.60 4.55 32.52
C ILE A 115 15.62 4.70 33.70
N ARG A 116 15.36 3.61 34.42
CA ARG A 116 14.58 3.60 35.66
C ARG A 116 15.31 2.78 36.74
N GLY A 117 15.49 3.35 37.93
CA GLY A 117 16.24 2.71 38.98
C GLY A 117 17.69 2.37 38.64
N GLY A 118 18.35 3.17 37.79
CA GLY A 118 19.71 2.93 37.27
C GLY A 118 19.82 1.83 36.23
N VAL A 119 18.71 1.22 35.78
CA VAL A 119 18.74 0.14 34.78
C VAL A 119 18.10 0.63 33.50
N ARG A 120 18.78 0.36 32.36
CA ARG A 120 18.21 0.59 31.04
C ARG A 120 17.11 -0.43 30.76
N GLN A 121 15.92 0.05 30.41
CA GLN A 121 14.73 -0.76 30.12
C GLN A 121 14.12 -0.32 28.79
N THR A 122 13.65 -1.28 28.02
CA THR A 122 12.89 -1.00 26.78
C THR A 122 11.39 -1.16 27.10
N ILE A 123 10.66 -0.06 27.05
CA ILE A 123 9.22 0.00 27.37
C ILE A 123 8.40 0.36 26.12
N ALA A 124 7.08 0.09 26.16
CA ALA A 124 6.20 0.58 25.10
C ALA A 124 6.04 2.10 25.22
N VAL A 125 5.96 2.81 24.10
CA VAL A 125 5.83 4.28 24.07
C VAL A 125 4.65 4.78 24.88
N LYS A 126 3.57 4.02 24.96
CA LYS A 126 2.40 4.34 25.78
C LYS A 126 2.67 4.35 27.29
N ASP A 127 3.70 3.64 27.74
CA ASP A 127 4.06 3.48 29.15
C ASP A 127 5.13 4.49 29.61
N ILE A 128 5.53 5.42 28.72
CA ILE A 128 6.39 6.56 29.08
C ILE A 128 5.62 7.47 30.04
N VAL A 129 6.27 7.89 31.12
CA VAL A 129 5.72 8.85 32.08
C VAL A 129 6.47 10.19 32.02
N LEU A 130 5.83 11.23 32.53
CA LEU A 130 6.47 12.55 32.66
C LEU A 130 7.73 12.43 33.51
N ASP A 131 8.80 13.11 33.13
CA ASP A 131 10.14 13.10 33.75
C ASP A 131 10.93 11.78 33.56
N ASP A 132 10.47 10.83 32.70
CA ASP A 132 11.30 9.68 32.36
C ASP A 132 12.60 10.13 31.68
N LEU A 133 13.70 9.41 31.96
CA LEU A 133 14.98 9.63 31.31
C LEU A 133 15.11 8.68 30.11
N MET A 134 14.91 9.20 28.90
CA MET A 134 15.02 8.43 27.65
C MET A 134 16.47 8.38 27.16
N ILE A 135 16.86 7.25 26.57
CA ILE A 135 18.09 7.09 25.78
C ILE A 135 17.71 7.15 24.31
N LEU A 136 18.22 8.17 23.63
CA LEU A 136 18.01 8.38 22.22
C LEU A 136 19.30 8.08 21.47
N THR A 137 19.22 7.22 20.47
CA THR A 137 20.35 6.82 19.59
C THR A 137 20.00 7.07 18.13
N ALA A 138 20.99 7.10 17.26
CA ALA A 138 20.80 7.30 15.82
C ALA A 138 19.75 6.31 15.25
N GLY A 139 18.86 6.81 14.39
CA GLY A 139 17.74 6.06 13.79
C GLY A 139 16.49 5.95 14.66
N LYS A 140 16.52 6.35 15.94
CA LYS A 140 15.35 6.35 16.82
C LYS A 140 14.47 7.57 16.61
N GLN A 141 13.16 7.34 16.63
CA GLN A 141 12.19 8.43 16.63
C GLN A 141 11.92 8.90 18.06
N VAL A 142 11.84 10.21 18.24
CA VAL A 142 11.54 10.84 19.53
C VAL A 142 10.04 10.70 19.80
N CYS A 143 9.71 9.92 20.83
CA CYS A 143 8.34 9.51 21.12
C CYS A 143 7.56 10.52 21.97
N SER A 144 8.25 11.40 22.69
CA SER A 144 7.67 12.46 23.53
C SER A 144 8.61 13.65 23.53
N ASP A 145 8.08 14.86 23.72
CA ASP A 145 8.92 16.05 23.82
C ASP A 145 9.84 15.92 25.03
N CYS A 146 11.13 16.17 24.81
CA CYS A 146 12.15 15.99 25.83
C CYS A 146 13.22 17.08 25.77
N VAL A 147 14.01 17.22 26.84
CA VAL A 147 15.17 18.12 26.92
C VAL A 147 16.42 17.28 27.06
N VAL A 148 17.46 17.62 26.30
CA VAL A 148 18.76 16.97 26.38
C VAL A 148 19.38 17.22 27.76
N VAL A 149 19.75 16.15 28.44
CA VAL A 149 20.40 16.20 29.76
C VAL A 149 21.89 15.91 29.65
N LEU A 150 22.27 14.93 28.82
CA LEU A 150 23.66 14.52 28.67
C LEU A 150 23.91 14.02 27.25
N GLY A 151 25.03 14.43 26.66
CA GLY A 151 25.43 14.08 25.30
C GLY A 151 25.05 15.14 24.28
N GLU A 152 25.43 14.93 23.03
CA GLU A 152 25.14 15.79 21.89
C GLU A 152 24.63 14.91 20.75
N CYS A 153 23.64 15.38 20.00
CA CYS A 153 23.08 14.64 18.88
C CYS A 153 22.60 15.55 17.76
N GLU A 154 22.57 15.02 16.55
CA GLU A 154 21.93 15.65 15.40
C GLU A 154 20.51 15.12 15.24
N VAL A 155 19.55 16.03 15.19
CA VAL A 155 18.11 15.73 15.10
C VAL A 155 17.54 16.30 13.81
N ASN A 156 16.84 15.49 13.06
CA ASN A 156 16.08 15.94 11.90
C ASN A 156 14.62 16.17 12.30
N GLU A 157 14.15 17.39 12.12
CA GLU A 157 12.81 17.85 12.47
C GLU A 157 11.89 17.97 11.25
N SER A 158 12.30 17.48 10.07
CA SER A 158 11.59 17.66 8.79
C SER A 158 10.16 17.15 8.76
N LEU A 159 9.85 16.11 9.53
CA LEU A 159 8.47 15.59 9.65
C LEU A 159 7.52 16.57 10.33
N ILE A 160 8.05 17.54 11.06
CA ILE A 160 7.33 18.49 11.90
C ILE A 160 7.39 19.89 11.31
N THR A 161 8.60 20.36 10.98
CA THR A 161 8.89 21.71 10.50
C THR A 161 8.83 21.81 8.97
N GLY A 162 9.11 20.71 8.27
CA GLY A 162 9.29 20.66 6.82
C GLY A 162 10.71 20.99 6.37
N GLU A 163 11.62 21.39 7.28
CA GLU A 163 13.02 21.68 6.98
C GLU A 163 13.87 20.41 7.07
N SER A 164 14.66 20.12 6.05
CA SER A 164 15.38 18.84 5.92
C SER A 164 16.75 18.81 6.60
N ASP A 165 17.31 19.98 6.95
CA ASP A 165 18.64 20.06 7.51
C ASP A 165 18.63 19.62 8.99
N PRO A 166 19.53 18.71 9.40
CA PRO A 166 19.63 18.28 10.78
C PRO A 166 20.13 19.42 11.69
N VAL A 167 19.56 19.49 12.89
CA VAL A 167 19.91 20.49 13.91
C VAL A 167 20.70 19.82 15.04
N ILE A 168 21.84 20.38 15.40
CA ILE A 168 22.65 19.90 16.53
C ILE A 168 21.95 20.33 17.84
N LYS A 169 21.68 19.38 18.72
CA LYS A 169 21.08 19.57 20.05
C LYS A 169 22.10 19.25 21.14
N LYS A 170 22.24 20.18 22.08
CA LYS A 170 23.16 20.13 23.22
C LYS A 170 22.38 20.05 24.55
N PRO A 171 23.04 19.75 25.67
CA PRO A 171 22.38 19.78 26.99
C PRO A 171 21.66 21.10 27.23
N GLY A 172 20.35 21.01 27.58
CA GLY A 172 19.44 22.13 27.72
C GLY A 172 18.55 22.40 26.52
N ASP A 173 18.85 21.84 25.34
CA ASP A 173 18.01 22.01 24.14
C ASP A 173 16.80 21.07 24.16
N GLU A 174 15.68 21.59 23.65
CA GLU A 174 14.45 20.81 23.51
C GLU A 174 14.48 20.00 22.21
N ILE A 175 14.08 18.72 22.30
CA ILE A 175 13.84 17.82 21.16
C ILE A 175 12.35 17.54 21.10
N LEU A 176 11.74 17.79 19.94
CA LEU A 176 10.31 17.65 19.73
C LEU A 176 9.92 16.22 19.37
N SER A 177 8.79 15.77 19.91
CA SER A 177 8.19 14.49 19.53
C SER A 177 7.89 14.44 18.04
N GLY A 178 8.15 13.27 17.41
CA GLY A 178 7.99 13.09 15.97
C GLY A 178 9.24 13.38 15.16
N SER A 179 10.27 14.08 15.71
CA SER A 179 11.60 14.16 15.12
C SER A 179 12.37 12.85 15.28
N TYR A 180 13.54 12.74 14.66
CA TYR A 180 14.39 11.55 14.79
C TYR A 180 15.86 11.89 14.81
N LEU A 181 16.64 11.07 15.52
CA LEU A 181 18.09 11.23 15.60
C LEU A 181 18.77 10.74 14.31
N VAL A 182 19.60 11.59 13.74
CA VAL A 182 20.43 11.26 12.56
C VAL A 182 21.75 10.66 13.02
N SER A 183 22.39 11.30 14.03
CA SER A 183 23.67 10.86 14.61
C SER A 183 23.74 11.17 16.09
N GLY A 184 24.72 10.53 16.77
CA GLY A 184 24.94 10.72 18.19
C GLY A 184 24.09 9.82 19.10
N GLU A 185 24.39 9.91 20.40
CA GLU A 185 23.63 9.30 21.50
C GLU A 185 23.43 10.32 22.59
N THR A 186 22.21 10.44 23.11
CA THR A 186 21.89 11.40 24.17
C THR A 186 20.93 10.82 25.19
N LYS A 187 21.03 11.29 26.44
CA LYS A 187 20.02 11.11 27.47
C LYS A 187 19.15 12.36 27.51
N ALA A 188 17.86 12.19 27.41
CA ALA A 188 16.91 13.29 27.41
C ALA A 188 15.75 13.03 28.38
N GLN A 189 15.37 14.05 29.16
CA GLN A 189 14.25 13.98 30.09
C GLN A 189 12.95 14.37 29.40
N VAL A 190 11.91 13.55 29.58
CA VAL A 190 10.55 13.79 29.06
C VAL A 190 9.92 14.98 29.77
N ILE A 191 9.50 15.99 28.98
CA ILE A 191 8.89 17.21 29.50
C ILE A 191 7.40 17.35 29.14
N ARG A 192 6.93 16.64 28.12
CA ARG A 192 5.50 16.58 27.73
C ARG A 192 5.14 15.16 27.31
N ILE A 193 3.88 14.81 27.51
CA ILE A 193 3.32 13.47 27.25
C ILE A 193 1.94 13.57 26.57
N GLY A 194 1.55 12.52 25.86
CA GLY A 194 0.20 12.36 25.31
C GLY A 194 -0.23 13.50 24.39
N ALA A 195 -1.37 14.12 24.69
CA ALA A 195 -1.94 15.21 23.90
C ALA A 195 -1.12 16.51 23.96
N ASP A 196 -0.27 16.67 24.98
CA ASP A 196 0.57 17.85 25.16
C ASP A 196 1.84 17.82 24.32
N ASN A 197 2.22 16.67 23.77
CA ASN A 197 3.32 16.57 22.85
C ASN A 197 3.11 17.47 21.61
N TYR A 198 4.18 18.04 21.10
CA TYR A 198 4.18 18.93 19.95
C TYR A 198 3.58 18.26 18.71
N ALA A 199 4.00 17.03 18.39
CA ALA A 199 3.44 16.25 17.30
C ALA A 199 1.94 16.01 17.45
N SER A 200 1.44 15.77 18.65
CA SER A 200 0.02 15.58 18.95
C SER A 200 -0.77 16.86 18.72
N LYS A 201 -0.25 18.02 19.11
CA LYS A 201 -0.87 19.34 18.91
C LYS A 201 -0.98 19.70 17.43
N ILE A 202 0.05 19.45 16.64
CA ILE A 202 0.01 19.63 15.18
C ILE A 202 -1.02 18.68 14.56
N THR A 203 -1.02 17.41 14.96
CA THR A 203 -1.93 16.40 14.40
C THR A 203 -3.40 16.70 14.75
N SER A 204 -3.66 17.23 15.92
CA SER A 204 -5.02 17.62 16.33
C SER A 204 -5.51 18.92 15.66
N GLY A 205 -4.60 19.82 15.34
CA GLY A 205 -4.88 21.08 14.62
C GLY A 205 -4.92 20.94 13.10
N ALA A 206 -4.14 20.04 12.55
CA ALA A 206 -4.08 19.76 11.11
C ALA A 206 -4.79 18.42 10.81
N LYS A 207 -5.98 18.46 10.23
CA LYS A 207 -6.65 17.34 9.57
C LYS A 207 -5.85 16.77 8.36
N TYR A 208 -4.53 16.81 8.41
CA TYR A 208 -3.65 16.32 7.34
C TYR A 208 -3.04 14.96 7.69
N ILE A 209 -3.91 13.97 7.89
CA ILE A 209 -3.52 12.61 7.53
C ILE A 209 -3.81 12.54 6.03
N LYS A 210 -2.76 12.39 5.20
CA LYS A 210 -2.91 12.08 3.77
C LYS A 210 -3.69 10.77 3.73
N LYS A 211 -5.02 10.88 3.59
CA LYS A 211 -5.88 9.72 3.41
C LYS A 211 -5.48 9.16 2.06
N ASN A 212 -4.77 8.06 2.03
CA ASN A 212 -4.56 7.31 0.81
C ASN A 212 -5.94 6.92 0.28
N ASN A 213 -6.45 7.70 -0.65
CA ASN A 213 -7.75 7.45 -1.25
C ASN A 213 -7.56 6.32 -2.27
N SER A 214 -8.11 5.15 -1.99
CA SER A 214 -8.22 4.07 -2.97
C SER A 214 -8.85 4.61 -4.25
N LYS A 215 -8.11 4.57 -5.36
CA LYS A 215 -8.62 4.95 -6.70
C LYS A 215 -9.79 4.05 -7.10
N MET A 216 -9.72 2.77 -6.75
CA MET A 216 -10.75 1.78 -7.01
C MET A 216 -12.03 2.08 -6.22
N LEU A 217 -11.95 2.31 -4.90
CA LEU A 217 -13.12 2.68 -4.11
C LEU A 217 -13.68 4.04 -4.52
N GLY A 218 -12.83 4.98 -4.90
CA GLY A 218 -13.24 6.25 -5.50
C GLY A 218 -14.07 6.04 -6.76
N SER A 219 -13.62 5.15 -7.64
CA SER A 219 -14.33 4.75 -8.87
C SER A 219 -15.66 4.05 -8.57
N ILE A 220 -15.68 3.12 -7.61
CA ILE A 220 -16.90 2.44 -7.16
C ILE A 220 -17.89 3.47 -6.60
N ASN A 221 -17.46 4.36 -5.72
CA ASN A 221 -18.31 5.40 -5.14
C ASN A 221 -18.86 6.37 -6.19
N TYR A 222 -18.07 6.68 -7.21
CA TYR A 222 -18.53 7.51 -8.34
C TYR A 222 -19.65 6.81 -9.11
N ILE A 223 -19.51 5.52 -9.45
CA ILE A 223 -20.55 4.71 -10.10
C ILE A 223 -21.81 4.68 -9.24
N LEU A 224 -21.66 4.41 -7.94
CA LEU A 224 -22.76 4.38 -7.00
C LEU A 224 -23.52 5.71 -6.92
N LYS A 225 -22.81 6.83 -6.96
CA LYS A 225 -23.41 8.16 -6.99
C LYS A 225 -24.24 8.40 -8.25
N ILE A 226 -23.75 7.97 -9.41
CA ILE A 226 -24.52 8.07 -10.67
C ILE A 226 -25.79 7.23 -10.59
N ILE A 227 -25.67 5.96 -10.15
CA ILE A 227 -26.82 5.06 -9.99
C ILE A 227 -27.86 5.68 -9.05
N SER A 228 -27.42 6.21 -7.90
CA SER A 228 -28.27 6.86 -6.92
C SER A 228 -29.05 8.05 -7.51
N LEU A 229 -28.42 8.81 -8.38
CA LEU A 229 -29.04 9.95 -9.07
C LEU A 229 -30.10 9.47 -10.07
N CYS A 230 -29.89 8.32 -10.73
CA CYS A 230 -30.80 7.76 -11.72
C CYS A 230 -32.02 7.06 -11.07
N ILE A 231 -31.87 6.51 -9.86
CA ILE A 231 -32.94 5.73 -9.19
C ILE A 231 -34.19 6.60 -8.94
N ILE A 232 -34.04 7.82 -8.43
CA ILE A 232 -35.19 8.65 -8.05
C ILE A 232 -36.09 9.00 -9.24
N PRO A 233 -35.57 9.49 -10.38
CA PRO A 233 -36.38 9.71 -11.59
C PRO A 233 -37.02 8.43 -12.10
N MET A 234 -36.29 7.29 -12.02
CA MET A 234 -36.85 6.01 -12.50
C MET A 234 -37.99 5.51 -11.66
N ILE A 235 -37.98 5.69 -10.32
CA ILE A 235 -39.13 5.39 -9.45
C ILE A 235 -40.35 6.17 -9.92
N LEU A 236 -40.20 7.47 -10.13
CA LEU A 236 -41.32 8.33 -10.54
C LEU A 236 -41.87 7.95 -11.90
N LEU A 237 -41.00 7.67 -12.87
CA LEU A 237 -41.37 7.30 -14.23
C LEU A 237 -42.07 5.93 -14.27
N MET A 238 -41.50 4.92 -13.60
CA MET A 238 -42.08 3.58 -13.57
C MET A 238 -43.42 3.55 -12.85
N PHE A 239 -43.50 4.16 -11.67
CA PHE A 239 -44.75 4.21 -10.90
C PHE A 239 -45.83 5.01 -11.64
N GLY A 240 -45.48 6.16 -12.20
CA GLY A 240 -46.38 6.97 -13.01
C GLY A 240 -46.92 6.22 -14.24
N LYS A 241 -46.04 5.48 -14.95
CA LYS A 241 -46.43 4.63 -16.10
C LYS A 241 -47.37 3.50 -15.66
N GLU A 242 -47.06 2.78 -14.59
CA GLU A 242 -47.93 1.68 -14.10
C GLU A 242 -49.32 2.20 -13.76
N MET A 243 -49.44 3.35 -13.10
CA MET A 243 -50.69 3.94 -12.71
C MET A 243 -51.48 4.58 -13.87
N LEU A 244 -50.81 5.31 -14.76
CA LEU A 244 -51.46 6.14 -15.77
C LEU A 244 -51.62 5.44 -17.12
N LEU A 245 -50.62 4.64 -17.56
CA LEU A 245 -50.61 4.00 -18.87
C LEU A 245 -51.06 2.52 -18.81
N ALA A 246 -50.47 1.75 -17.91
CA ALA A 246 -50.80 0.35 -17.75
C ALA A 246 -52.07 0.10 -16.94
N ARG A 247 -52.54 1.09 -16.18
CA ARG A 247 -53.73 1.04 -15.32
C ARG A 247 -53.75 -0.17 -14.38
N THR A 248 -52.54 -0.60 -13.93
CA THR A 248 -52.42 -1.72 -12.99
C THR A 248 -52.97 -1.31 -11.62
N PRO A 249 -53.51 -2.25 -10.83
CA PRO A 249 -53.94 -2.02 -9.46
C PRO A 249 -52.77 -1.41 -8.65
N PHE A 250 -53.06 -0.52 -7.70
CA PHE A 250 -52.07 0.18 -6.89
C PHE A 250 -51.05 -0.77 -6.26
N ASN A 251 -51.51 -1.90 -5.71
CA ASN A 251 -50.66 -2.87 -5.06
C ASN A 251 -49.64 -3.49 -6.05
N GLU A 252 -50.09 -3.83 -7.25
CA GLU A 252 -49.24 -4.38 -8.30
C GLU A 252 -48.28 -3.31 -8.87
N ALA A 253 -48.76 -2.07 -9.04
CA ALA A 253 -47.90 -0.96 -9.50
C ALA A 253 -46.74 -0.70 -8.54
N VAL A 254 -46.95 -0.79 -7.22
CA VAL A 254 -45.91 -0.69 -6.22
C VAL A 254 -44.91 -1.84 -6.35
N VAL A 255 -45.39 -3.09 -6.43
CA VAL A 255 -44.54 -4.28 -6.55
C VAL A 255 -43.70 -4.25 -7.83
N ASN A 256 -44.30 -3.90 -8.98
CA ASN A 256 -43.58 -3.80 -10.26
C ASN A 256 -42.49 -2.71 -10.24
N THR A 257 -42.85 -1.54 -9.68
CA THR A 257 -41.89 -0.45 -9.54
C THR A 257 -40.70 -0.85 -8.63
N VAL A 258 -40.99 -1.43 -7.47
CA VAL A 258 -39.97 -1.90 -6.54
C VAL A 258 -39.08 -2.96 -7.18
N SER A 259 -39.67 -3.91 -7.94
CA SER A 259 -38.96 -4.97 -8.65
C SER A 259 -37.96 -4.40 -9.68
N ALA A 260 -38.39 -3.42 -10.47
CA ALA A 260 -37.51 -2.76 -11.44
C ALA A 260 -36.33 -2.03 -10.77
N ILE A 261 -36.59 -1.37 -9.62
CA ILE A 261 -35.58 -0.58 -8.92
C ILE A 261 -34.56 -1.43 -8.15
N ILE A 262 -34.99 -2.51 -7.49
CA ILE A 262 -34.07 -3.42 -6.76
C ILE A 262 -33.02 -3.99 -7.70
N GLY A 263 -33.37 -4.29 -8.95
CA GLY A 263 -32.43 -4.73 -9.98
C GLY A 263 -31.31 -3.72 -10.25
N MET A 264 -31.59 -2.42 -10.13
CA MET A 264 -30.61 -1.34 -10.40
C MET A 264 -29.59 -1.16 -9.28
N ILE A 265 -29.83 -1.65 -8.07
CA ILE A 265 -28.93 -1.47 -6.93
C ILE A 265 -27.83 -2.54 -6.99
N PRO A 266 -26.56 -2.17 -7.08
CA PRO A 266 -25.45 -3.14 -7.09
C PRO A 266 -25.11 -3.59 -5.67
N GLU A 267 -26.04 -4.35 -5.08
CA GLU A 267 -25.89 -4.90 -3.74
C GLU A 267 -24.63 -5.76 -3.66
N GLY A 268 -23.81 -5.53 -2.65
CA GLY A 268 -22.64 -6.32 -2.38
C GLY A 268 -21.35 -5.91 -3.12
N LEU A 269 -21.34 -4.95 -4.07
CA LEU A 269 -20.13 -4.53 -4.77
C LEU A 269 -19.10 -3.93 -3.79
N VAL A 270 -19.51 -3.02 -2.91
CA VAL A 270 -18.65 -2.41 -1.90
C VAL A 270 -18.20 -3.45 -0.87
N LEU A 271 -19.15 -4.29 -0.42
CA LEU A 271 -18.88 -5.37 0.50
C LEU A 271 -17.83 -6.33 -0.06
N MET A 272 -17.98 -6.75 -1.33
CA MET A 272 -17.05 -7.65 -1.99
C MET A 272 -15.65 -7.03 -2.10
N ALA A 273 -15.55 -5.75 -2.48
CA ALA A 273 -14.27 -5.04 -2.55
C ALA A 273 -13.60 -4.98 -1.17
N SER A 274 -14.33 -4.58 -0.15
CA SER A 274 -13.80 -4.52 1.23
C SER A 274 -13.38 -5.91 1.75
N MET A 275 -14.18 -6.95 1.45
CA MET A 275 -13.88 -8.32 1.85
C MET A 275 -12.62 -8.86 1.20
N VAL A 276 -12.46 -8.66 -0.11
CA VAL A 276 -11.25 -9.13 -0.84
C VAL A 276 -10.00 -8.44 -0.29
N LEU A 277 -10.06 -7.12 -0.05
CA LEU A 277 -8.95 -6.39 0.55
C LEU A 277 -8.65 -6.88 1.98
N ALA A 278 -9.67 -7.10 2.80
CA ALA A 278 -9.50 -7.64 4.15
C ALA A 278 -8.84 -9.02 4.17
N VAL A 279 -9.27 -9.93 3.29
CA VAL A 279 -8.64 -11.25 3.13
C VAL A 279 -7.19 -11.12 2.67
N SER A 280 -6.91 -10.16 1.79
CA SER A 280 -5.53 -9.91 1.33
C SER A 280 -4.61 -9.47 2.46
N VAL A 281 -5.07 -8.55 3.30
CA VAL A 281 -4.30 -8.12 4.48
C VAL A 281 -4.04 -9.29 5.44
N ILE A 282 -5.03 -10.15 5.67
CA ILE A 282 -4.82 -11.36 6.49
C ILE A 282 -3.78 -12.29 5.87
N ARG A 283 -3.79 -12.47 4.54
CA ARG A 283 -2.78 -13.28 3.84
C ARG A 283 -1.39 -12.65 3.86
N LEU A 284 -1.31 -11.32 3.73
CA LEU A 284 -0.03 -10.61 3.89
C LEU A 284 0.53 -10.80 5.30
N ALA A 285 -0.34 -10.73 6.31
CA ALA A 285 0.01 -10.98 7.70
C ALA A 285 0.60 -12.38 7.93
N THR A 286 0.01 -13.42 7.32
CA THR A 286 0.54 -14.79 7.38
C THR A 286 1.89 -14.94 6.69
N ASN A 287 2.19 -14.06 5.73
CA ASN A 287 3.49 -13.95 5.06
C ASN A 287 4.44 -12.95 5.74
N LYS A 288 4.29 -12.71 7.04
CA LYS A 288 5.15 -11.81 7.84
C LYS A 288 5.24 -10.39 7.28
N THR A 289 4.15 -9.91 6.69
CA THR A 289 4.05 -8.56 6.14
C THR A 289 2.96 -7.79 6.85
N LEU A 290 3.32 -6.68 7.47
CA LEU A 290 2.39 -5.76 8.10
C LEU A 290 1.96 -4.71 7.08
N ALA A 291 0.71 -4.73 6.67
CA ALA A 291 0.10 -3.64 5.93
C ALA A 291 -0.54 -2.67 6.93
N GLN A 292 -0.07 -1.44 6.97
CA GLN A 292 -0.61 -0.41 7.87
C GLN A 292 -1.92 0.19 7.34
N ASP A 293 -2.12 0.13 6.01
CA ASP A 293 -3.33 0.58 5.34
C ASP A 293 -3.85 -0.50 4.38
N LEU A 294 -5.18 -0.73 4.38
CA LEU A 294 -5.84 -1.67 3.47
C LEU A 294 -5.63 -1.31 1.99
N TYR A 295 -5.46 -0.03 1.69
CA TYR A 295 -5.40 0.47 0.32
C TYR A 295 -4.00 0.40 -0.29
N CYS A 296 -2.95 0.19 0.51
CA CYS A 296 -1.60 0.00 -0.01
C CYS A 296 -1.49 -1.23 -0.92
N VAL A 297 -2.32 -2.25 -0.66
CA VAL A 297 -2.41 -3.47 -1.48
C VAL A 297 -2.87 -3.15 -2.92
N GLU A 298 -3.82 -2.22 -3.05
CA GLU A 298 -4.27 -1.74 -4.36
C GLU A 298 -3.16 -1.00 -5.10
N THR A 299 -2.52 -0.06 -4.42
CA THR A 299 -1.47 0.76 -5.03
C THR A 299 -0.30 -0.11 -5.47
N LEU A 300 0.13 -1.05 -4.64
CA LEU A 300 1.23 -1.95 -4.94
C LEU A 300 0.97 -2.83 -6.18
N ALA A 301 -0.27 -3.24 -6.41
CA ALA A 301 -0.63 -4.01 -7.60
C ALA A 301 -0.46 -3.24 -8.91
N ARG A 302 -0.50 -1.90 -8.85
CA ARG A 302 -0.41 -0.97 -9.98
C ARG A 302 0.98 -0.39 -10.17
N VAL A 303 1.91 -0.64 -9.25
CA VAL A 303 3.28 -0.14 -9.32
C VAL A 303 3.91 -0.54 -10.64
N ASP A 304 4.47 0.45 -11.32
CA ASP A 304 5.24 0.31 -12.57
C ASP A 304 6.69 0.80 -12.43
N VAL A 305 6.99 1.58 -11.38
CA VAL A 305 8.35 1.96 -11.01
C VAL A 305 8.61 1.58 -9.55
N LEU A 306 9.69 0.82 -9.32
CA LEU A 306 10.14 0.42 -8.00
C LEU A 306 11.50 1.07 -7.69
N CYS A 307 11.48 2.07 -6.82
CA CYS A 307 12.68 2.71 -6.31
C CYS A 307 13.21 1.92 -5.10
N LEU A 308 14.43 1.44 -5.20
CA LEU A 308 15.11 0.66 -4.17
C LEU A 308 16.24 1.49 -3.55
N ASP A 309 16.26 1.58 -2.23
CA ASP A 309 17.51 1.89 -1.55
C ASP A 309 18.45 0.68 -1.63
N LYS A 310 19.77 0.90 -1.72
CA LYS A 310 20.77 -0.16 -1.82
C LYS A 310 20.87 -0.94 -0.50
N THR A 311 21.13 -0.17 0.57
CA THR A 311 21.50 -0.69 1.89
C THR A 311 20.27 -1.26 2.60
N GLY A 312 20.41 -2.42 3.26
CA GLY A 312 19.30 -3.06 3.97
C GLY A 312 18.20 -3.64 3.07
N THR A 313 18.13 -3.26 1.78
CA THR A 313 17.15 -3.75 0.81
C THR A 313 17.75 -4.81 -0.13
N ILE A 314 18.61 -4.42 -1.05
CA ILE A 314 19.32 -5.34 -1.97
C ILE A 314 20.41 -6.08 -1.21
N THR A 315 21.04 -5.39 -0.25
CA THR A 315 22.08 -5.93 0.63
C THR A 315 21.51 -6.25 2.02
N GLU A 316 22.24 -7.05 2.79
CA GLU A 316 21.84 -7.41 4.16
C GLU A 316 22.08 -6.29 5.18
N GLY A 317 22.68 -5.17 4.76
CA GLY A 317 23.16 -4.11 5.65
C GLY A 317 24.42 -4.50 6.42
N LYS A 318 25.04 -5.61 6.05
CA LYS A 318 26.33 -6.09 6.55
C LYS A 318 27.38 -5.94 5.47
N MET A 319 28.60 -5.74 5.92
CA MET A 319 29.77 -5.71 5.05
C MET A 319 30.62 -6.95 5.27
N GLU A 320 31.38 -7.32 4.29
CA GLU A 320 32.31 -8.46 4.29
C GLU A 320 33.64 -8.02 3.69
N VAL A 321 34.74 -8.39 4.36
CA VAL A 321 36.09 -8.20 3.79
C VAL A 321 36.35 -9.34 2.82
N THR A 322 36.45 -8.98 1.54
CA THR A 322 36.73 -9.96 0.47
C THR A 322 38.21 -10.27 0.35
N ASP A 323 39.04 -9.26 0.52
CA ASP A 323 40.49 -9.38 0.37
C ASP A 323 41.23 -8.29 1.14
N VAL A 324 42.49 -8.55 1.50
CA VAL A 324 43.43 -7.56 2.04
C VAL A 324 44.67 -7.59 1.12
N ILE A 325 44.80 -6.57 0.28
CA ILE A 325 45.88 -6.44 -0.70
C ILE A 325 47.05 -5.82 0.02
N SER A 326 48.07 -6.59 0.34
CA SER A 326 49.31 -6.08 0.94
C SER A 326 50.09 -5.20 -0.07
N LEU A 327 50.56 -4.05 0.40
CA LEU A 327 51.41 -3.10 -0.35
C LEU A 327 52.84 -3.13 0.14
N ASP A 328 53.10 -3.73 1.31
CA ASP A 328 54.45 -3.82 1.95
C ASP A 328 54.68 -5.28 2.42
N GLU A 329 55.93 -5.68 2.67
CA GLU A 329 56.25 -7.04 3.14
C GLU A 329 55.89 -7.31 4.63
N ALA A 330 55.32 -6.32 5.32
CA ALA A 330 54.95 -6.42 6.72
C ALA A 330 53.69 -7.30 6.91
N ASP A 331 53.59 -7.96 8.07
CA ASP A 331 52.39 -8.72 8.49
C ASP A 331 51.22 -7.76 8.80
N CYS A 332 50.59 -7.28 7.74
CA CYS A 332 49.53 -6.28 7.83
C CYS A 332 48.22 -6.87 8.45
N GLU A 333 47.99 -8.19 8.34
CA GLU A 333 46.78 -8.80 8.86
C GLU A 333 46.73 -8.80 10.40
N LYS A 334 47.87 -9.14 11.05
CA LYS A 334 47.98 -9.09 12.50
C LYS A 334 47.80 -7.66 13.03
N ALA A 335 48.48 -6.69 12.42
CA ALA A 335 48.39 -5.30 12.82
C ALA A 335 46.98 -4.71 12.64
N LEU A 336 46.29 -5.06 11.55
CA LEU A 336 44.89 -4.66 11.31
C LEU A 336 43.97 -5.23 12.36
N CYS A 337 44.16 -6.51 12.71
CA CYS A 337 43.41 -7.17 13.76
C CYS A 337 43.54 -6.45 15.11
N GLU A 338 44.78 -6.23 15.55
CA GLU A 338 45.12 -5.56 16.82
C GLU A 338 44.52 -4.13 16.87
N MET A 339 44.66 -3.38 15.79
CA MET A 339 44.08 -2.03 15.67
C MET A 339 42.55 -2.01 15.84
N ILE A 340 41.85 -2.88 15.12
CA ILE A 340 40.39 -2.90 15.17
C ILE A 340 39.88 -3.29 16.57
N TYR A 341 40.52 -4.24 17.22
CA TYR A 341 40.21 -4.61 18.59
C TYR A 341 40.49 -3.48 19.61
N ALA A 342 41.61 -2.75 19.44
CA ALA A 342 41.95 -1.62 20.29
C ALA A 342 40.94 -0.45 20.12
N LEU A 343 40.47 -0.21 18.89
CA LEU A 343 39.46 0.81 18.62
C LEU A 343 38.10 0.45 19.23
N GLY A 344 37.68 -0.83 19.20
CA GLY A 344 36.38 -1.23 19.70
C GLY A 344 35.18 -0.57 18.99
N ASP A 345 35.40 -0.04 17.79
CA ASP A 345 34.35 0.63 17.00
C ASP A 345 33.26 -0.36 16.54
N ASN A 346 32.01 0.05 16.65
CA ASN A 346 30.86 -0.74 16.23
C ASN A 346 30.32 -0.31 14.84
N ASN A 347 31.11 0.39 14.03
CA ASN A 347 30.70 0.74 12.68
C ASN A 347 30.77 -0.48 11.73
N PRO A 348 29.97 -0.52 10.61
CA PRO A 348 29.89 -1.70 9.74
C PRO A 348 31.24 -2.13 9.16
N THR A 349 32.17 -1.18 8.89
CA THR A 349 33.53 -1.47 8.39
C THR A 349 34.37 -2.19 9.43
N ALA A 350 34.36 -1.70 10.66
CA ALA A 350 35.10 -2.32 11.76
C ALA A 350 34.57 -3.72 12.05
N LEU A 351 33.23 -3.89 12.11
CA LEU A 351 32.60 -5.19 12.31
C LEU A 351 32.93 -6.19 11.20
N ALA A 352 32.98 -5.75 9.93
CA ALA A 352 33.35 -6.62 8.82
C ALA A 352 34.80 -7.11 8.94
N ILE A 353 35.71 -6.23 9.37
CA ILE A 353 37.11 -6.61 9.60
C ILE A 353 37.22 -7.55 10.81
N MET A 354 36.51 -7.27 11.92
CA MET A 354 36.50 -8.15 13.09
C MET A 354 35.94 -9.54 12.75
N ASP A 355 34.86 -9.64 11.97
CA ASP A 355 34.24 -10.91 11.59
C ASP A 355 35.14 -11.76 10.71
N ARG A 356 35.99 -11.17 9.86
CA ARG A 356 37.01 -11.90 9.08
C ARG A 356 37.95 -12.70 10.00
N TYR A 357 38.43 -12.08 11.07
CA TYR A 357 39.40 -12.72 11.99
C TYR A 357 38.72 -13.68 12.96
N ARG A 358 37.49 -13.40 13.38
CA ARG A 358 36.71 -14.30 14.24
C ARG A 358 36.32 -15.62 13.54
N ASN A 359 35.99 -15.58 12.24
CA ASN A 359 35.59 -16.74 11.45
C ASN A 359 36.76 -17.62 11.00
N ASN A 360 37.97 -17.11 10.95
CA ASN A 360 39.16 -17.90 10.56
C ASN A 360 39.72 -18.82 11.67
N GLY A 361 39.02 -18.89 12.82
CA GLY A 361 39.38 -19.85 13.89
C GLY A 361 40.64 -19.48 14.70
N GLU A 362 41.32 -18.41 14.37
CA GLU A 362 42.30 -17.78 15.22
C GLU A 362 41.51 -17.05 16.32
N ASN A 363 41.51 -17.64 17.54
CA ASN A 363 41.26 -16.87 18.74
C ASN A 363 42.32 -15.79 18.77
N ALA A 364 42.02 -14.62 18.17
CA ALA A 364 42.91 -13.50 18.21
C ALA A 364 43.03 -13.03 19.68
N VAL A 365 44.03 -13.56 20.36
CA VAL A 365 44.48 -13.00 21.61
C VAL A 365 45.11 -11.68 21.22
N CYS A 366 44.40 -10.57 21.34
CA CYS A 366 44.94 -9.24 21.13
C CYS A 366 45.94 -9.00 22.24
N GLU A 367 47.21 -8.95 21.87
CA GLU A 367 48.35 -8.79 22.77
C GLU A 367 48.82 -7.33 22.89
N TRP A 368 48.39 -6.47 21.94
CA TRP A 368 48.89 -5.11 21.88
C TRP A 368 48.01 -4.18 22.73
N GLN A 369 48.64 -3.43 23.59
CA GLN A 369 48.00 -2.39 24.37
C GLN A 369 48.13 -1.06 23.63
N ALA A 370 47.03 -0.42 23.30
CA ALA A 370 47.05 0.88 22.66
C ALA A 370 47.34 1.98 23.70
N ASP A 371 48.28 2.85 23.41
CA ASP A 371 48.60 4.05 24.22
C ASP A 371 47.59 5.15 23.96
N SER A 372 47.09 5.23 22.71
CA SER A 372 46.06 6.20 22.36
C SER A 372 45.24 5.69 21.17
N VAL A 373 43.96 6.08 21.10
CA VAL A 373 43.03 5.74 20.04
C VAL A 373 42.30 7.00 19.61
N VAL A 374 42.02 7.12 18.29
CA VAL A 374 41.12 8.10 17.71
C VAL A 374 40.04 7.33 16.95
N HIS A 375 38.81 7.40 17.45
CA HIS A 375 37.68 6.74 16.83
C HIS A 375 37.30 7.36 15.51
N PHE A 376 36.69 6.57 14.65
CA PHE A 376 36.20 7.02 13.35
C PHE A 376 35.16 8.17 13.48
N SER A 377 35.32 9.21 12.69
CA SER A 377 34.31 10.24 12.53
C SER A 377 34.02 10.51 11.05
N SER A 378 32.78 10.89 10.76
CA SER A 378 32.36 11.22 9.39
C SER A 378 33.05 12.45 8.83
N ALA A 379 33.52 13.35 9.68
CA ALA A 379 34.28 14.53 9.28
C ALA A 379 35.74 14.17 8.92
N LYS A 380 36.38 13.32 9.73
CA LYS A 380 37.81 12.93 9.52
C LYS A 380 37.96 11.85 8.47
N LYS A 381 36.99 10.95 8.30
CA LYS A 381 37.01 9.80 7.38
C LYS A 381 38.10 8.75 7.65
N TRP A 382 38.70 8.78 8.85
CA TRP A 382 39.71 7.83 9.29
C TRP A 382 39.63 7.58 10.80
N SER A 383 40.26 6.50 11.24
CA SER A 383 40.52 6.14 12.63
C SER A 383 41.99 5.80 12.83
N LEU A 384 42.48 5.86 14.07
CA LEU A 384 43.90 5.69 14.40
C LEU A 384 44.05 4.96 15.71
N ALA A 385 45.06 4.06 15.81
CA ALA A 385 45.52 3.51 17.07
C ALA A 385 47.05 3.50 17.13
N ALA A 386 47.61 4.01 18.24
CA ALA A 386 49.01 4.06 18.48
C ALA A 386 49.42 3.06 19.55
N PHE A 387 50.51 2.32 19.28
CA PHE A 387 51.02 1.27 20.16
C PHE A 387 52.49 1.49 20.51
N GLY A 388 52.81 1.51 21.79
CA GLY A 388 54.14 1.75 22.29
C GLY A 388 55.20 0.82 21.69
N GLY A 389 56.21 1.39 21.05
CA GLY A 389 57.29 0.63 20.42
C GLY A 389 56.90 -0.14 19.16
N LYS A 390 55.65 0.01 18.64
CA LYS A 390 55.16 -0.65 17.43
C LYS A 390 54.63 0.34 16.38
N GLY A 391 54.60 1.62 16.72
CA GLY A 391 54.15 2.70 15.83
C GLY A 391 52.65 2.94 15.84
N THR A 392 52.20 3.76 14.90
CA THR A 392 50.80 4.22 14.76
C THR A 392 50.19 3.64 13.51
N TYR A 393 49.02 3.05 13.65
CA TYR A 393 48.25 2.47 12.56
C TYR A 393 46.99 3.32 12.27
N ILE A 394 46.71 3.51 10.99
CA ILE A 394 45.63 4.39 10.52
C ILE A 394 44.78 3.63 9.52
N LEU A 395 43.47 3.72 9.68
CA LEU A 395 42.50 3.06 8.78
C LEU A 395 41.47 4.07 8.30
N GLY A 396 41.28 4.22 6.97
CA GLY A 396 40.31 5.18 6.47
C GLY A 396 40.40 5.41 4.96
N ALA A 397 39.74 6.49 4.50
CA ALA A 397 39.77 6.89 3.09
C ALA A 397 41.14 7.40 2.68
N ALA A 398 41.69 6.86 1.60
CA ALA A 398 43.06 7.17 1.16
C ALA A 398 43.29 8.67 0.89
N GLU A 399 42.28 9.34 0.33
CA GLU A 399 42.35 10.78 0.02
C GLU A 399 42.46 11.65 1.28
N PHE A 400 41.90 11.20 2.41
CA PHE A 400 41.94 11.91 3.69
C PHE A 400 43.19 11.58 4.51
N ILE A 401 43.77 10.40 4.29
CA ILE A 401 44.98 9.95 5.02
C ILE A 401 46.23 10.48 4.33
N LEU A 402 46.33 10.35 3.00
CA LEU A 402 47.53 10.69 2.24
C LEU A 402 47.48 12.08 1.60
N GLY A 403 46.30 12.65 1.36
CA GLY A 403 46.16 13.95 0.71
C GLY A 403 46.97 14.04 -0.58
N ASP A 404 47.83 15.05 -0.66
CA ASP A 404 48.74 15.30 -1.82
C ASP A 404 49.87 14.26 -1.95
N SER A 405 50.14 13.45 -0.93
CA SER A 405 51.15 12.39 -0.93
C SER A 405 50.69 11.09 -1.63
N MET A 406 49.44 11.06 -2.10
CA MET A 406 48.86 9.90 -2.80
C MET A 406 49.49 9.75 -4.18
N THR A 407 50.13 8.60 -4.44
CA THR A 407 50.75 8.30 -5.73
C THR A 407 49.71 7.95 -6.80
N ASP A 408 49.96 8.30 -8.07
CA ASP A 408 49.08 7.97 -9.19
C ASP A 408 48.87 6.46 -9.34
N SER A 409 49.89 5.65 -9.05
CA SER A 409 49.78 4.18 -9.08
C SER A 409 48.80 3.63 -8.03
N LEU A 410 48.83 4.16 -6.82
CA LEU A 410 47.94 3.78 -5.73
C LEU A 410 46.50 4.24 -6.04
N ARG A 411 46.35 5.45 -6.59
CA ARG A 411 45.07 5.98 -7.03
C ARG A 411 44.42 5.10 -8.10
N ALA A 412 45.19 4.74 -9.14
CA ALA A 412 44.72 3.86 -10.22
C ALA A 412 44.34 2.45 -9.70
N MET A 413 45.07 1.92 -8.69
CA MET A 413 44.76 0.64 -8.06
C MET A 413 43.42 0.72 -7.30
N ILE A 414 43.22 1.77 -6.50
CA ILE A 414 41.97 1.98 -5.75
C ILE A 414 40.80 2.16 -6.70
N GLU A 415 40.96 2.97 -7.76
CA GLU A 415 39.92 3.20 -8.77
C GLU A 415 39.53 1.90 -9.49
N LYS A 416 40.53 1.12 -9.93
CA LYS A 416 40.30 -0.17 -10.58
C LYS A 416 39.48 -1.14 -9.69
N GLU A 417 39.83 -1.26 -8.42
CA GLU A 417 39.10 -2.12 -7.50
C GLU A 417 37.73 -1.55 -7.16
N ALA A 418 37.59 -0.24 -7.06
CA ALA A 418 36.32 0.44 -6.85
C ALA A 418 35.36 0.28 -8.04
N GLU A 419 35.87 0.22 -9.30
CA GLU A 419 35.04 -0.10 -10.48
C GLU A 419 34.39 -1.48 -10.39
N GLY A 420 35.00 -2.42 -9.65
CA GLY A 420 34.41 -3.72 -9.31
C GLY A 420 33.26 -3.64 -8.32
N GLY A 421 32.92 -2.45 -7.80
CA GLY A 421 31.84 -2.23 -6.81
C GLY A 421 32.28 -2.54 -5.38
N TYR A 422 33.59 -2.49 -5.13
CA TYR A 422 34.15 -2.69 -3.80
C TYR A 422 34.44 -1.35 -3.14
N ARG A 423 34.27 -1.31 -1.83
CA ARG A 423 34.76 -0.21 -0.99
C ARG A 423 36.21 -0.49 -0.62
N ILE A 424 37.11 0.40 -0.96
CA ILE A 424 38.52 0.28 -0.64
C ILE A 424 38.83 1.19 0.54
N VAL A 425 39.40 0.61 1.58
CA VAL A 425 39.82 1.32 2.77
C VAL A 425 41.35 1.16 2.88
N LEU A 426 42.06 2.29 2.98
CA LEU A 426 43.50 2.28 3.15
C LEU A 426 43.86 1.93 4.61
N PHE A 427 44.76 1.01 4.78
CA PHE A 427 45.49 0.73 6.02
C PHE A 427 46.91 1.22 5.90
N ALA A 428 47.30 2.12 6.77
CA ALA A 428 48.58 2.83 6.73
C ALA A 428 49.27 2.76 8.07
N TYR A 429 50.59 3.03 8.05
CA TYR A 429 51.48 2.97 9.19
C TYR A 429 52.38 4.22 9.29
N SER A 430 52.69 4.63 10.52
CA SER A 430 53.70 5.64 10.84
C SER A 430 54.54 5.17 12.02
N GLU A 431 55.85 5.47 11.97
CA GLU A 431 56.79 5.23 13.10
C GLU A 431 56.53 6.21 14.26
N ASN A 432 55.99 7.38 13.94
CA ASN A 432 55.75 8.45 14.89
C ASN A 432 54.38 8.39 15.57
N MET A 433 54.35 8.88 16.80
CA MET A 433 53.06 9.13 17.49
C MET A 433 52.41 10.38 16.93
N PRO A 434 51.05 10.48 16.92
CA PRO A 434 50.37 11.69 16.49
C PRO A 434 50.74 12.88 17.39
N PRO A 435 50.94 14.09 16.82
CA PRO A 435 51.44 15.25 17.57
C PRO A 435 50.44 15.74 18.64
N GLU A 436 49.14 15.57 18.46
CA GLU A 436 48.07 15.84 19.44
C GLU A 436 46.98 14.79 19.32
N VAL A 437 46.76 14.02 20.37
CA VAL A 437 45.73 12.96 20.37
C VAL A 437 44.32 13.55 20.35
N GLU A 438 44.07 14.63 21.11
CA GLU A 438 42.75 15.27 21.18
C GLU A 438 42.40 16.11 19.95
N GLY A 439 43.39 16.68 19.24
CA GLY A 439 43.20 17.48 18.02
C GLY A 439 42.97 16.64 16.75
N GLY A 440 43.36 15.37 16.78
CA GLY A 440 43.18 14.44 15.67
C GLY A 440 44.02 14.79 14.44
N ALA A 441 45.22 15.28 14.64
CA ALA A 441 46.21 15.49 13.60
C ALA A 441 46.88 14.15 13.20
N LEU A 442 47.11 13.97 11.90
CA LEU A 442 47.83 12.79 11.38
C LEU A 442 49.34 12.97 11.49
N PRO A 443 50.11 11.88 11.69
CA PRO A 443 51.57 11.92 11.57
C PRO A 443 52.04 12.36 10.18
N GLU A 444 53.26 12.89 10.07
CA GLU A 444 53.79 13.36 8.78
C GLU A 444 54.41 12.25 7.89
N ASP A 445 54.80 11.10 8.48
CA ASP A 445 55.52 9.99 7.82
C ASP A 445 54.67 8.80 7.48
N ILE A 446 53.44 9.02 7.01
CA ILE A 446 52.46 7.95 6.74
C ILE A 446 52.87 7.12 5.52
N ARG A 447 52.95 5.80 5.71
CA ARG A 447 53.20 4.81 4.66
C ARG A 447 51.96 3.91 4.44
N PRO A 448 51.49 3.74 3.20
CA PRO A 448 50.42 2.77 2.89
C PRO A 448 50.96 1.34 3.03
N ILE A 449 50.30 0.47 3.81
CA ILE A 449 50.74 -0.91 4.03
C ILE A 449 49.74 -1.94 3.45
N ALA A 450 48.47 -1.64 3.40
CA ALA A 450 47.49 -2.51 2.76
C ALA A 450 46.22 -1.77 2.27
N LEU A 451 45.55 -2.36 1.31
CA LEU A 451 44.22 -1.98 0.90
C LEU A 451 43.23 -3.05 1.36
N VAL A 452 42.28 -2.68 2.20
CA VAL A 452 41.21 -3.56 2.67
C VAL A 452 40.03 -3.43 1.70
N LYS A 453 39.73 -4.53 1.03
CA LYS A 453 38.65 -4.62 0.03
C LYS A 453 37.38 -5.13 0.69
N ILE A 454 36.40 -4.26 0.77
CA ILE A 454 35.14 -4.52 1.49
C ILE A 454 33.98 -4.51 0.50
N THR A 455 33.03 -5.38 0.69
CA THR A 455 31.81 -5.45 -0.12
C THR A 455 30.59 -5.52 0.75
N ASP A 456 29.49 -5.01 0.21
CA ASP A 456 28.17 -5.26 0.81
C ASP A 456 27.73 -6.72 0.52
N CYS A 457 27.24 -7.40 1.54
CA CYS A 457 26.63 -8.72 1.40
C CYS A 457 25.31 -8.60 0.65
N ILE A 458 25.30 -9.05 -0.62
CA ILE A 458 24.06 -9.08 -1.41
C ILE A 458 23.19 -10.23 -0.90
N ARG A 459 21.89 -9.95 -0.68
CA ARG A 459 20.94 -11.00 -0.31
C ARG A 459 20.88 -12.08 -1.37
N LYS A 460 20.91 -13.35 -0.99
CA LYS A 460 20.90 -14.50 -1.92
C LYS A 460 19.70 -14.49 -2.86
N GLU A 461 18.56 -13.99 -2.39
CA GLU A 461 17.30 -13.95 -3.12
C GLU A 461 17.10 -12.67 -3.96
N ALA A 462 17.99 -11.70 -3.85
CA ALA A 462 17.88 -10.43 -4.57
C ALA A 462 17.86 -10.62 -6.10
N PRO A 463 18.73 -11.45 -6.72
CA PRO A 463 18.73 -11.66 -8.17
C PRO A 463 17.39 -12.17 -8.71
N ASP A 464 16.78 -13.14 -8.03
CA ASP A 464 15.50 -13.72 -8.45
C ASP A 464 14.36 -12.71 -8.27
N THR A 465 14.42 -11.91 -7.21
CA THR A 465 13.41 -10.86 -6.96
C THR A 465 13.48 -9.75 -8.00
N LEU A 466 14.68 -9.29 -8.35
CA LEU A 466 14.87 -8.28 -9.40
C LEU A 466 14.42 -8.79 -10.78
N ARG A 467 14.76 -10.05 -11.10
CA ARG A 467 14.29 -10.71 -12.34
C ARG A 467 12.78 -10.80 -12.39
N TYR A 468 12.11 -11.19 -11.29
CA TYR A 468 10.66 -11.23 -11.21
C TYR A 468 10.04 -9.86 -11.54
N PHE A 469 10.56 -8.77 -10.99
CA PHE A 469 10.03 -7.44 -11.29
C PHE A 469 10.26 -7.03 -12.74
N ALA A 470 11.41 -7.34 -13.31
CA ALA A 470 11.71 -7.09 -14.72
C ALA A 470 10.75 -7.86 -15.65
N GLU A 471 10.48 -9.14 -15.38
CA GLU A 471 9.51 -9.97 -16.13
C GLU A 471 8.07 -9.45 -15.98
N GLN A 472 7.81 -8.70 -14.94
CA GLN A 472 6.50 -8.08 -14.69
C GLN A 472 6.39 -6.66 -15.26
N ASP A 473 7.31 -6.22 -16.12
CA ASP A 473 7.40 -4.86 -16.68
C ASP A 473 7.41 -3.77 -15.58
N VAL A 474 8.03 -4.01 -14.44
CA VAL A 474 8.25 -3.01 -13.41
C VAL A 474 9.66 -2.45 -13.62
N ASP A 475 9.77 -1.14 -13.82
CA ASP A 475 11.05 -0.48 -13.96
C ASP A 475 11.70 -0.30 -12.60
N ILE A 476 12.93 -0.81 -12.46
CA ILE A 476 13.65 -0.76 -11.19
C ILE A 476 14.64 0.41 -11.25
N ARG A 477 14.57 1.27 -10.23
CA ARG A 477 15.50 2.38 -9.99
C ARG A 477 16.22 2.14 -8.67
N ILE A 478 17.54 2.34 -8.64
CA ILE A 478 18.32 2.29 -7.39
C ILE A 478 18.71 3.72 -7.02
N ILE A 479 18.41 4.12 -5.80
CA ILE A 479 18.65 5.47 -5.28
C ILE A 479 19.42 5.35 -3.98
N SER A 480 20.70 5.72 -3.99
CA SER A 480 21.62 5.52 -2.85
C SER A 480 22.46 6.76 -2.55
N GLY A 481 22.82 6.94 -1.29
CA GLY A 481 23.81 7.93 -0.87
C GLY A 481 25.26 7.56 -1.21
N ASP A 482 25.53 6.31 -1.63
CA ASP A 482 26.86 5.84 -1.98
C ASP A 482 27.30 6.29 -3.38
N SER A 483 28.61 6.13 -3.66
CA SER A 483 29.18 6.42 -4.98
C SER A 483 28.42 5.65 -6.09
N PRO A 484 28.09 6.31 -7.22
CA PRO A 484 27.34 5.66 -8.30
C PRO A 484 28.07 4.44 -8.88
N VAL A 485 29.40 4.43 -8.89
CA VAL A 485 30.21 3.29 -9.34
C VAL A 485 30.01 2.09 -8.42
N THR A 486 30.06 2.31 -7.11
CA THR A 486 29.84 1.24 -6.11
C THR A 486 28.41 0.68 -6.22
N VAL A 487 27.41 1.57 -6.38
CA VAL A 487 26.00 1.16 -6.54
C VAL A 487 25.78 0.36 -7.82
N SER A 488 26.40 0.79 -8.94
CA SER A 488 26.39 0.07 -10.22
C SER A 488 27.03 -1.32 -10.09
N GLY A 489 28.17 -1.43 -9.38
CA GLY A 489 28.83 -2.70 -9.11
C GLY A 489 27.97 -3.67 -8.30
N VAL A 490 27.27 -3.19 -7.26
CA VAL A 490 26.32 -3.97 -6.49
C VAL A 490 25.14 -4.40 -7.37
N ALA A 491 24.58 -3.49 -8.18
CA ALA A 491 23.48 -3.75 -9.10
C ALA A 491 23.83 -4.82 -10.14
N LYS A 492 25.05 -4.76 -10.69
CA LYS A 492 25.59 -5.75 -11.62
C LYS A 492 25.65 -7.14 -10.98
N ARG A 493 26.22 -7.25 -9.78
CA ARG A 493 26.30 -8.52 -9.04
C ARG A 493 24.93 -9.05 -8.62
N ALA A 494 23.98 -8.16 -8.35
CA ALA A 494 22.58 -8.51 -8.08
C ALA A 494 21.79 -8.86 -9.37
N GLY A 495 22.39 -8.74 -10.57
CA GLY A 495 21.76 -9.12 -11.84
C GLY A 495 20.76 -8.09 -12.39
N LEU A 496 20.85 -6.82 -12.01
CA LEU A 496 19.99 -5.77 -12.55
C LEU A 496 20.37 -5.45 -14.00
N ALA A 497 19.40 -5.51 -14.90
CA ALA A 497 19.59 -5.07 -16.30
C ALA A 497 19.68 -3.53 -16.38
N GLY A 498 20.69 -3.01 -17.08
CA GLY A 498 20.96 -1.57 -17.21
C GLY A 498 21.69 -0.99 -15.99
N TYR A 499 22.48 -1.82 -15.29
CA TYR A 499 23.35 -1.41 -14.19
C TYR A 499 24.39 -0.35 -14.60
N ASP A 500 24.73 -0.26 -15.88
CA ASP A 500 25.65 0.69 -16.50
C ASP A 500 25.01 2.08 -16.76
N ASN A 501 23.70 2.19 -16.62
CA ASN A 501 22.97 3.45 -16.78
C ASN A 501 22.84 4.18 -15.43
N TYR A 502 23.92 4.80 -14.97
CA TYR A 502 24.00 5.49 -13.69
C TYR A 502 24.42 6.96 -13.83
N ILE A 503 24.15 7.74 -12.80
CA ILE A 503 24.53 9.15 -12.67
C ILE A 503 24.96 9.49 -11.24
N ASP A 504 25.88 10.44 -11.13
CA ASP A 504 26.24 11.08 -9.86
C ASP A 504 25.28 12.24 -9.58
N ALA A 505 24.42 12.09 -8.59
CA ALA A 505 23.43 13.10 -8.25
C ALA A 505 24.03 14.38 -7.65
N SER A 506 25.28 14.33 -7.18
CA SER A 506 25.97 15.54 -6.71
C SER A 506 26.29 16.52 -7.86
N THR A 507 26.27 16.05 -9.13
CA THR A 507 26.45 16.89 -10.31
C THR A 507 25.14 17.58 -10.76
N LEU A 508 24.01 17.20 -10.21
CA LEU A 508 22.70 17.74 -10.52
C LEU A 508 22.37 18.86 -9.54
N THR A 509 22.62 20.10 -9.95
CA THR A 509 22.58 21.28 -9.06
C THR A 509 21.19 21.91 -8.92
N ASP A 510 20.26 21.59 -9.81
CA ASP A 510 18.89 22.12 -9.81
C ASP A 510 17.84 21.03 -9.99
N ASP A 511 16.61 21.35 -9.63
CA ASP A 511 15.49 20.41 -9.69
C ASP A 511 15.11 20.05 -11.13
N GLU A 512 15.34 20.94 -12.12
CA GLU A 512 15.02 20.65 -13.52
C GLU A 512 15.94 19.57 -14.08
N ALA A 513 17.25 19.67 -13.81
CA ALA A 513 18.23 18.65 -14.17
C ALA A 513 17.92 17.30 -13.50
N LEU A 514 17.56 17.34 -12.21
CA LEU A 514 17.18 16.16 -11.44
C LEU A 514 15.91 15.49 -12.02
N TRP A 515 14.89 16.26 -12.37
CA TRP A 515 13.65 15.78 -12.97
C TRP A 515 13.88 15.19 -14.35
N ALA A 516 14.74 15.80 -15.18
CA ALA A 516 15.14 15.26 -16.48
C ALA A 516 15.95 13.96 -16.33
N ALA A 517 16.80 13.86 -15.30
CA ALA A 517 17.58 12.66 -15.01
C ALA A 517 16.70 11.48 -14.53
N ALA A 518 15.59 11.76 -13.86
CA ALA A 518 14.70 10.73 -13.29
C ALA A 518 14.18 9.75 -14.34
N ASP A 519 13.91 10.18 -15.57
CA ASP A 519 13.45 9.31 -16.66
C ASP A 519 14.62 8.60 -17.37
N LYS A 520 15.77 9.24 -17.42
CA LYS A 520 16.91 8.81 -18.24
C LYS A 520 17.77 7.72 -17.58
N TYR A 521 18.02 7.83 -16.25
CA TYR A 521 18.96 6.99 -15.54
C TYR A 521 18.24 5.98 -14.62
N LYS A 522 18.87 4.80 -14.45
CA LYS A 522 18.36 3.75 -13.57
C LYS A 522 18.98 3.74 -12.18
N ILE A 523 20.21 4.24 -12.07
CA ILE A 523 20.97 4.24 -10.83
C ILE A 523 21.41 5.67 -10.51
N PHE A 524 21.09 6.11 -9.29
CA PHE A 524 21.45 7.42 -8.76
C PHE A 524 22.35 7.21 -7.55
N GLY A 525 23.58 7.69 -7.63
CA GLY A 525 24.55 7.67 -6.52
C GLY A 525 24.75 9.05 -5.90
N ARG A 526 25.27 9.12 -4.69
CA ARG A 526 25.50 10.33 -3.88
C ARG A 526 24.25 11.20 -3.73
N VAL A 527 23.10 10.55 -3.61
CA VAL A 527 21.79 11.21 -3.51
C VAL A 527 21.56 11.70 -2.09
N THR A 528 21.20 12.98 -1.94
CA THR A 528 20.77 13.55 -0.66
C THR A 528 19.31 13.16 -0.35
N PRO A 529 18.86 13.26 0.92
CA PRO A 529 17.45 12.99 1.28
C PRO A 529 16.46 13.86 0.49
N TYR A 530 16.78 15.11 0.23
CA TYR A 530 15.97 16.02 -0.59
C TYR A 530 15.89 15.55 -2.05
N GLN A 531 17.01 15.16 -2.64
CA GLN A 531 17.04 14.66 -4.01
C GLN A 531 16.28 13.33 -4.13
N LYS A 532 16.29 12.44 -3.11
CA LYS A 532 15.45 11.23 -3.09
C LYS A 532 13.97 11.59 -3.18
N LEU A 533 13.53 12.60 -2.43
CA LEU A 533 12.16 13.10 -2.48
C LEU A 533 11.79 13.62 -3.88
N GLU A 534 12.64 14.47 -4.46
CA GLU A 534 12.37 15.10 -5.77
C GLU A 534 12.37 14.09 -6.92
N LEU A 535 13.25 13.07 -6.89
CA LEU A 535 13.22 11.97 -7.86
C LEU A 535 11.87 11.21 -7.81
N VAL A 536 11.35 10.92 -6.63
CA VAL A 536 10.02 10.28 -6.50
C VAL A 536 8.93 11.19 -7.04
N LYS A 537 8.95 12.51 -6.75
CA LYS A 537 7.99 13.47 -7.29
C LYS A 537 8.05 13.55 -8.81
N ALA A 538 9.26 13.59 -9.39
CA ALA A 538 9.45 13.63 -10.84
C ALA A 538 8.83 12.42 -11.53
N LEU A 539 9.10 11.21 -11.05
CA LEU A 539 8.52 9.97 -11.58
C LEU A 539 6.97 9.97 -11.48
N LYS A 540 6.41 10.43 -10.36
CA LYS A 540 4.96 10.56 -10.19
C LYS A 540 4.36 11.60 -11.15
N ALA A 541 5.02 12.73 -11.36
CA ALA A 541 4.56 13.77 -12.28
C ALA A 541 4.55 13.28 -13.75
N GLN A 542 5.42 12.34 -14.11
CA GLN A 542 5.44 11.66 -15.39
C GLN A 542 4.31 10.62 -15.56
N GLY A 543 3.51 10.40 -14.51
CA GLY A 543 2.34 9.52 -14.53
C GLY A 543 2.61 8.10 -14.02
N HIS A 544 3.80 7.84 -13.48
CA HIS A 544 4.14 6.55 -12.88
C HIS A 544 3.47 6.34 -11.53
N THR A 545 3.24 5.08 -11.21
CA THR A 545 2.85 4.64 -9.85
C THR A 545 4.10 4.11 -9.16
N VAL A 546 4.64 4.92 -8.26
CA VAL A 546 5.96 4.71 -7.66
C VAL A 546 5.87 3.99 -6.33
N ALA A 547 6.55 2.84 -6.21
CA ALA A 547 6.88 2.26 -4.91
C ALA A 547 8.31 2.65 -4.50
N MET A 548 8.49 2.92 -3.21
CA MET A 548 9.81 3.21 -2.63
C MET A 548 10.10 2.27 -1.48
N THR A 549 11.27 1.64 -1.50
CA THR A 549 11.80 0.91 -0.35
C THR A 549 12.89 1.69 0.33
N GLY A 550 12.93 1.65 1.65
CA GLY A 550 14.00 2.27 2.43
C GLY A 550 13.99 1.75 3.86
N ASP A 551 15.13 1.77 4.50
CA ASP A 551 15.30 1.35 5.89
C ASP A 551 15.94 2.45 6.76
N GLY A 552 16.49 3.47 6.14
CA GLY A 552 17.18 4.59 6.77
C GLY A 552 16.26 5.77 7.09
N VAL A 553 16.78 6.63 7.93
CA VAL A 553 16.20 7.93 8.26
C VAL A 553 16.18 8.85 7.02
N ASN A 554 17.17 8.72 6.16
CA ASN A 554 17.33 9.49 4.93
C ASN A 554 16.28 9.21 3.87
N ASP A 555 15.53 8.11 4.02
CA ASP A 555 14.48 7.69 3.09
C ASP A 555 13.08 8.20 3.45
N VAL A 556 12.91 8.73 4.67
CA VAL A 556 11.61 9.07 5.25
C VAL A 556 10.78 10.00 4.37
N LEU A 557 11.41 11.03 3.80
CA LEU A 557 10.72 11.98 2.92
C LEU A 557 10.27 11.31 1.61
N ALA A 558 11.13 10.52 0.99
CA ALA A 558 10.83 9.78 -0.23
C ALA A 558 9.77 8.70 0.00
N LEU A 559 9.84 7.96 1.13
CA LEU A 559 8.83 6.99 1.55
C LEU A 559 7.46 7.66 1.71
N LYS A 560 7.40 8.82 2.39
CA LYS A 560 6.14 9.56 2.59
C LYS A 560 5.55 10.08 1.28
N GLU A 561 6.38 10.48 0.32
CA GLU A 561 5.93 10.98 -0.98
C GLU A 561 5.48 9.87 -1.92
N SER A 562 6.09 8.71 -1.89
CA SER A 562 5.79 7.59 -2.79
C SER A 562 4.31 7.18 -2.72
N ASP A 563 3.81 6.52 -3.77
CA ASP A 563 2.45 5.99 -3.78
C ASP A 563 2.31 4.76 -2.88
N CYS A 564 3.37 3.95 -2.78
CA CYS A 564 3.46 2.82 -1.88
C CYS A 564 4.85 2.75 -1.24
N SER A 565 4.93 2.95 0.06
CA SER A 565 6.18 2.88 0.81
C SER A 565 6.33 1.56 1.55
N ILE A 566 7.56 1.03 1.54
CA ILE A 566 7.91 -0.27 2.08
C ILE A 566 9.16 -0.14 2.95
N ALA A 567 9.06 -0.54 4.21
CA ALA A 567 10.20 -0.56 5.13
C ALA A 567 10.54 -1.98 5.58
N MET A 568 11.79 -2.16 5.96
CA MET A 568 12.26 -3.38 6.62
C MET A 568 12.03 -3.30 8.13
N GLN A 569 11.76 -4.43 8.80
CA GLN A 569 11.64 -4.46 10.27
C GLN A 569 12.95 -4.08 10.95
N SER A 570 14.09 -4.40 10.34
CA SER A 570 15.42 -4.01 10.81
C SER A 570 15.75 -2.53 10.61
N GLY A 571 14.94 -1.81 9.82
CA GLY A 571 15.17 -0.40 9.54
C GLY A 571 14.83 0.52 10.72
N SER A 572 15.05 1.81 10.53
CA SER A 572 14.79 2.85 11.52
C SER A 572 13.31 2.92 11.92
N ASP A 573 13.03 3.31 13.15
CA ASP A 573 11.66 3.52 13.63
C ASP A 573 10.91 4.55 12.77
N ALA A 574 11.61 5.60 12.32
CA ALA A 574 11.06 6.63 11.46
C ALA A 574 10.61 6.08 10.09
N ALA A 575 11.44 5.27 9.44
CA ALA A 575 11.09 4.64 8.16
C ALA A 575 9.90 3.70 8.31
N ARG A 576 9.87 2.87 9.38
CA ARG A 576 8.75 1.97 9.66
C ARG A 576 7.44 2.71 9.91
N ASN A 577 7.46 3.79 10.66
CA ASN A 577 6.25 4.53 11.05
C ASN A 577 5.59 5.28 9.88
N VAL A 578 6.37 5.70 8.87
CA VAL A 578 5.82 6.40 7.68
C VAL A 578 5.43 5.45 6.55
N SER A 579 5.88 4.19 6.60
CA SER A 579 5.69 3.25 5.50
C SER A 579 4.31 2.61 5.51
N ASN A 580 3.75 2.38 4.32
CA ASN A 580 2.47 1.68 4.16
C ASN A 580 2.59 0.18 4.46
N ILE A 581 3.77 -0.39 4.20
CA ILE A 581 4.06 -1.82 4.36
C ILE A 581 5.36 -1.98 5.13
N VAL A 582 5.38 -2.91 6.12
CA VAL A 582 6.58 -3.30 6.85
C VAL A 582 6.83 -4.79 6.64
N LEU A 583 8.02 -5.14 6.16
CA LEU A 583 8.48 -6.52 6.01
C LEU A 583 9.04 -7.01 7.35
N LEU A 584 8.25 -7.80 8.09
CA LEU A 584 8.59 -8.24 9.45
C LEU A 584 9.76 -9.22 9.50
N ASP A 585 10.05 -9.89 8.38
CA ASP A 585 11.22 -10.76 8.21
C ASP A 585 12.43 -10.02 7.64
N SER A 586 12.31 -8.71 7.40
CA SER A 586 13.34 -7.89 6.75
C SER A 586 13.87 -8.50 5.44
N ASN A 587 13.04 -9.29 4.74
CA ASN A 587 13.44 -10.01 3.54
C ASN A 587 12.76 -9.43 2.28
N PHE A 588 13.58 -8.85 1.40
CA PHE A 588 13.15 -8.31 0.11
C PHE A 588 12.47 -9.38 -0.79
N ALA A 589 12.81 -10.67 -0.64
CA ALA A 589 12.19 -11.78 -1.37
C ALA A 589 10.69 -11.97 -1.06
N SER A 590 10.16 -11.33 -0.02
CA SER A 590 8.72 -11.33 0.26
C SER A 590 7.92 -10.44 -0.70
N MET A 591 8.58 -9.49 -1.39
CA MET A 591 7.93 -8.50 -2.28
C MET A 591 7.14 -9.11 -3.45
N PRO A 592 7.64 -10.12 -4.20
CA PRO A 592 6.87 -10.78 -5.25
C PRO A 592 5.53 -11.34 -4.77
N LYS A 593 5.49 -11.92 -3.57
CA LYS A 593 4.27 -12.46 -2.96
C LYS A 593 3.27 -11.36 -2.62
N ILE A 594 3.78 -10.24 -2.14
CA ILE A 594 2.96 -9.07 -1.75
C ILE A 594 2.33 -8.43 -3.00
N VAL A 595 3.12 -8.19 -4.05
CA VAL A 595 2.64 -7.67 -5.34
C VAL A 595 1.63 -8.64 -5.96
N GLY A 596 1.93 -9.95 -5.92
CA GLY A 596 1.02 -10.99 -6.39
C GLY A 596 -0.33 -10.95 -5.67
N GLU A 597 -0.34 -10.80 -4.35
CA GLU A 597 -1.58 -10.69 -3.56
C GLU A 597 -2.38 -9.43 -3.90
N GLY A 598 -1.70 -8.29 -4.11
CA GLY A 598 -2.34 -7.07 -4.59
C GLY A 598 -3.01 -7.25 -5.95
N ARG A 599 -2.30 -7.82 -6.92
CA ARG A 599 -2.83 -8.13 -8.26
C ARG A 599 -4.01 -9.09 -8.21
N ARG A 600 -3.90 -10.16 -7.41
CA ARG A 600 -4.99 -11.10 -7.20
C ARG A 600 -6.25 -10.37 -6.71
N SER A 601 -6.10 -9.48 -5.76
CA SER A 601 -7.20 -8.74 -5.16
C SER A 601 -7.90 -7.86 -6.17
N ILE A 602 -7.16 -7.03 -6.90
CA ILE A 602 -7.76 -6.11 -7.88
C ILE A 602 -8.40 -6.86 -9.04
N ASN A 603 -7.69 -7.83 -9.64
CA ASN A 603 -8.25 -8.63 -10.74
C ASN A 603 -9.55 -9.33 -10.35
N ASN A 604 -9.64 -9.80 -9.11
CA ASN A 604 -10.85 -10.47 -8.62
C ASN A 604 -11.97 -9.47 -8.31
N ILE A 605 -11.64 -8.29 -7.77
CA ILE A 605 -12.63 -7.22 -7.56
C ILE A 605 -13.15 -6.70 -8.90
N GLU A 606 -12.30 -6.51 -9.90
CA GLU A 606 -12.73 -6.10 -11.25
C GLU A 606 -13.68 -7.14 -11.86
N ARG A 607 -13.35 -8.43 -11.75
CA ARG A 607 -14.18 -9.51 -12.26
C ARG A 607 -15.55 -9.59 -11.55
N SER A 608 -15.56 -9.50 -10.24
CA SER A 608 -16.79 -9.45 -9.45
C SER A 608 -17.57 -8.17 -9.74
N GLY A 609 -16.87 -7.04 -9.93
CA GLY A 609 -17.46 -5.77 -10.33
C GLY A 609 -18.26 -5.87 -11.64
N VAL A 610 -17.75 -6.61 -12.63
CA VAL A 610 -18.50 -6.88 -13.87
C VAL A 610 -19.82 -7.61 -13.57
N LEU A 611 -19.80 -8.63 -12.69
CA LEU A 611 -21.01 -9.40 -12.32
C LEU A 611 -22.05 -8.53 -11.60
N PHE A 612 -21.65 -7.61 -10.74
CA PHE A 612 -22.61 -6.73 -10.06
C PHE A 612 -23.13 -5.61 -10.97
N LEU A 613 -22.27 -5.06 -11.83
CA LEU A 613 -22.62 -3.88 -12.62
C LEU A 613 -23.38 -4.24 -13.91
N TYR A 614 -23.20 -5.42 -14.53
CA TYR A 614 -24.06 -5.79 -15.67
C TYR A 614 -25.53 -5.92 -15.23
N LYS A 615 -25.78 -6.38 -14.00
CA LYS A 615 -27.12 -6.41 -13.42
C LYS A 615 -27.74 -5.01 -13.38
N THR A 616 -26.99 -4.05 -12.86
CA THR A 616 -27.43 -2.65 -12.79
C THR A 616 -27.72 -2.08 -14.17
N VAL A 617 -26.85 -2.37 -15.15
CA VAL A 617 -27.02 -1.89 -16.54
C VAL A 617 -28.30 -2.45 -17.16
N TYR A 618 -28.50 -3.79 -17.15
CA TYR A 618 -29.70 -4.33 -17.77
C TYR A 618 -30.98 -3.94 -17.05
N SER A 619 -30.94 -3.84 -15.71
CA SER A 619 -32.14 -3.43 -14.96
C SER A 619 -32.52 -1.98 -15.25
N PHE A 620 -31.53 -1.09 -15.40
CA PHE A 620 -31.78 0.29 -15.82
C PHE A 620 -32.36 0.35 -17.23
N LEU A 621 -31.75 -0.37 -18.19
CA LEU A 621 -32.23 -0.40 -19.57
C LEU A 621 -33.61 -1.06 -19.70
N ALA A 622 -33.88 -2.13 -18.97
CA ALA A 622 -35.16 -2.77 -18.90
C ALA A 622 -36.24 -1.83 -18.32
N ALA A 623 -35.95 -1.19 -17.15
CA ALA A 623 -36.88 -0.23 -16.57
C ALA A 623 -37.18 0.92 -17.55
N LEU A 624 -36.14 1.44 -18.24
CA LEU A 624 -36.32 2.47 -19.27
C LEU A 624 -37.18 1.97 -20.44
N LEU A 625 -36.94 0.75 -20.94
CA LEU A 625 -37.74 0.13 -22.00
C LEU A 625 -39.22 0.02 -21.59
N PHE A 626 -39.47 -0.50 -20.39
CA PHE A 626 -40.83 -0.68 -19.91
C PHE A 626 -41.55 0.60 -19.51
N CYS A 627 -40.84 1.74 -19.39
CA CYS A 627 -41.53 3.04 -19.32
C CYS A 627 -42.28 3.42 -20.61
N PHE A 628 -41.85 2.92 -21.76
CA PHE A 628 -42.46 3.24 -23.07
C PHE A 628 -43.35 2.14 -23.64
N VAL A 629 -43.40 0.98 -23.02
CA VAL A 629 -44.19 -0.16 -23.47
C VAL A 629 -45.42 -0.30 -22.60
N PRO A 630 -46.68 -0.44 -23.14
CA PRO A 630 -47.87 -0.65 -22.35
C PRO A 630 -48.00 -2.12 -21.87
N MET A 631 -47.02 -2.53 -21.08
CA MET A 631 -46.92 -3.88 -20.51
C MET A 631 -46.32 -3.75 -19.11
N ALA A 632 -46.81 -4.54 -18.15
CA ALA A 632 -46.26 -4.58 -16.80
C ALA A 632 -44.77 -5.04 -16.82
N TYR A 633 -44.03 -4.64 -15.82
CA TYR A 633 -42.62 -5.10 -15.69
C TYR A 633 -42.59 -6.64 -15.48
N PRO A 634 -41.85 -7.41 -16.31
CA PRO A 634 -42.06 -8.87 -16.42
C PRO A 634 -41.32 -9.68 -15.35
N LEU A 635 -40.72 -9.07 -14.35
CA LEU A 635 -40.04 -9.78 -13.26
C LEU A 635 -40.46 -9.21 -11.91
N GLN A 636 -40.71 -10.09 -10.97
CA GLN A 636 -40.89 -9.73 -9.57
C GLN A 636 -39.57 -9.69 -8.81
N ALA A 637 -39.53 -8.94 -7.67
CA ALA A 637 -38.35 -8.80 -6.84
C ALA A 637 -37.79 -10.14 -6.35
N ILE A 638 -38.67 -11.10 -6.06
CA ILE A 638 -38.28 -12.43 -5.61
C ILE A 638 -37.53 -13.21 -6.69
N GLN A 639 -38.02 -13.18 -7.95
CA GLN A 639 -37.41 -13.85 -9.10
C GLN A 639 -36.03 -13.27 -9.41
N LEU A 640 -35.92 -11.93 -9.37
CA LEU A 640 -34.61 -11.25 -9.50
C LEU A 640 -33.64 -11.64 -8.39
N THR A 641 -34.13 -11.80 -7.16
CA THR A 641 -33.33 -12.22 -6.01
C THR A 641 -32.73 -13.60 -6.22
N GLN A 642 -33.52 -14.56 -6.69
CA GLN A 642 -33.09 -15.93 -6.99
C GLN A 642 -32.04 -15.95 -8.12
N ILE A 643 -32.32 -15.29 -9.24
CA ILE A 643 -31.34 -15.16 -10.32
C ILE A 643 -30.01 -14.59 -9.77
N ASN A 644 -30.09 -13.56 -8.96
CA ASN A 644 -28.89 -12.91 -8.41
C ASN A 644 -28.09 -13.78 -7.45
N ILE A 645 -28.73 -14.58 -6.61
CA ILE A 645 -28.03 -15.50 -5.69
C ILE A 645 -27.15 -16.47 -6.48
N PHE A 646 -27.73 -17.11 -7.53
CA PHE A 646 -27.02 -18.15 -8.29
C PHE A 646 -26.07 -17.61 -9.35
N THR A 647 -26.30 -16.43 -9.93
CA THR A 647 -25.50 -15.92 -11.03
C THR A 647 -24.50 -14.82 -10.62
N ASN A 648 -24.77 -14.10 -9.51
CA ASN A 648 -23.92 -13.01 -9.04
C ASN A 648 -23.39 -13.22 -7.63
N GLY A 649 -24.21 -13.49 -6.63
CA GLY A 649 -23.81 -13.54 -5.23
C GLY A 649 -22.79 -14.65 -4.95
N ILE A 650 -23.21 -15.91 -5.06
CA ILE A 650 -22.35 -17.08 -4.79
C ILE A 650 -21.12 -17.10 -5.72
N PRO A 651 -21.28 -16.94 -7.06
CA PRO A 651 -20.11 -16.95 -7.96
C PRO A 651 -19.11 -15.86 -7.66
N SER A 652 -19.53 -14.62 -7.41
CA SER A 652 -18.63 -13.51 -7.12
C SER A 652 -17.77 -13.77 -5.89
N PHE A 653 -18.38 -14.34 -4.84
CA PHE A 653 -17.67 -14.70 -3.62
C PHE A 653 -16.60 -15.77 -3.87
N LEU A 654 -16.95 -16.86 -4.55
CA LEU A 654 -16.03 -17.98 -4.80
C LEU A 654 -14.93 -17.59 -5.81
N LEU A 655 -15.28 -16.84 -6.85
CA LEU A 655 -14.32 -16.36 -7.83
C LEU A 655 -13.37 -15.31 -7.26
N ALA A 656 -13.76 -14.57 -6.22
CA ALA A 656 -12.89 -13.61 -5.51
C ALA A 656 -11.73 -14.30 -4.80
N MET A 657 -11.82 -15.59 -4.51
CA MET A 657 -10.76 -16.37 -3.86
C MET A 657 -9.73 -16.95 -4.85
N GLU A 658 -9.98 -16.85 -6.16
CA GLU A 658 -9.12 -17.45 -7.19
C GLU A 658 -7.75 -16.75 -7.26
N PRO A 659 -6.62 -17.51 -7.36
CA PRO A 659 -5.33 -16.94 -7.67
C PRO A 659 -5.30 -16.39 -9.11
N ASN A 660 -5.15 -15.07 -9.23
CA ASN A 660 -5.04 -14.35 -10.50
C ASN A 660 -3.99 -13.23 -10.36
N PHE A 661 -2.77 -13.53 -10.75
CA PHE A 661 -1.60 -12.68 -10.56
C PHE A 661 -1.25 -11.84 -11.81
N LYS A 662 -2.15 -11.77 -12.79
CA LYS A 662 -1.92 -10.96 -14.00
C LYS A 662 -1.70 -9.49 -13.65
N ARG A 663 -0.81 -8.83 -14.40
CA ARG A 663 -0.57 -7.40 -14.24
C ARG A 663 -1.88 -6.61 -14.41
N VAL A 664 -2.16 -5.71 -13.48
CA VAL A 664 -3.30 -4.79 -13.54
C VAL A 664 -2.91 -3.60 -14.42
N LYS A 665 -3.70 -3.32 -15.44
CA LYS A 665 -3.51 -2.16 -16.34
C LYS A 665 -4.78 -1.31 -16.37
N GLY A 666 -4.62 0.01 -16.45
CA GLY A 666 -5.74 0.94 -16.52
C GLY A 666 -6.52 1.13 -15.22
N GLU A 667 -7.57 1.92 -15.28
CA GLU A 667 -8.44 2.22 -14.14
C GLU A 667 -9.57 1.19 -14.00
N PHE A 668 -10.10 1.03 -12.78
CA PHE A 668 -11.23 0.13 -12.47
C PHE A 668 -12.44 0.39 -13.39
N ILE A 669 -12.82 1.65 -13.57
CA ILE A 669 -13.95 2.04 -14.41
C ILE A 669 -13.72 1.61 -15.87
N GLU A 670 -12.51 1.79 -16.40
CA GLU A 670 -12.15 1.44 -17.76
C GLU A 670 -12.16 -0.06 -18.03
N ASN A 671 -11.82 -0.85 -17.01
CA ASN A 671 -11.78 -2.31 -17.11
C ASN A 671 -13.14 -2.96 -16.90
N VAL A 672 -14.01 -2.36 -16.08
CA VAL A 672 -15.26 -2.98 -15.63
C VAL A 672 -16.48 -2.49 -16.42
N MET A 673 -16.62 -1.17 -16.65
CA MET A 673 -17.83 -0.60 -17.26
C MET A 673 -18.08 -1.06 -18.70
N PRO A 674 -17.10 -1.09 -19.64
CA PRO A 674 -17.35 -1.55 -20.99
C PRO A 674 -17.83 -3.01 -21.05
N LYS A 675 -17.27 -3.89 -20.20
CA LYS A 675 -17.69 -5.29 -20.09
C LYS A 675 -19.09 -5.40 -19.50
N SER A 676 -19.40 -4.60 -18.47
CA SER A 676 -20.71 -4.59 -17.83
C SER A 676 -21.80 -4.09 -18.79
N ILE A 677 -21.52 -3.07 -19.59
CA ILE A 677 -22.42 -2.54 -20.60
C ILE A 677 -22.68 -3.61 -21.68
N MET A 678 -21.62 -4.25 -22.18
CA MET A 678 -21.74 -5.29 -23.20
C MET A 678 -22.60 -6.47 -22.69
N HIS A 679 -22.38 -6.95 -21.48
CA HIS A 679 -23.15 -8.03 -20.88
C HIS A 679 -24.58 -7.59 -20.52
N GLY A 680 -24.76 -6.36 -20.06
CA GLY A 680 -26.07 -5.78 -19.77
C GLY A 680 -26.94 -5.68 -21.03
N LEU A 681 -26.36 -5.28 -22.17
CA LEU A 681 -27.03 -5.23 -23.46
C LEU A 681 -27.47 -6.63 -23.94
N LEU A 682 -26.65 -7.67 -23.70
CA LEU A 682 -27.01 -9.06 -24.02
C LEU A 682 -28.29 -9.51 -23.30
N ILE A 683 -28.45 -9.14 -22.03
CA ILE A 683 -29.66 -9.43 -21.27
C ILE A 683 -30.82 -8.54 -21.72
N THR A 684 -30.56 -7.25 -21.97
CA THR A 684 -31.60 -6.31 -22.44
C THR A 684 -32.22 -6.78 -23.76
N PHE A 685 -31.42 -7.43 -24.63
CA PHE A 685 -31.90 -8.05 -25.85
C PHE A 685 -33.06 -9.07 -25.59
N ASN A 686 -32.99 -9.85 -24.49
CA ASN A 686 -34.07 -10.76 -24.12
C ASN A 686 -35.35 -10.01 -23.74
N PHE A 687 -35.26 -8.90 -23.03
CA PHE A 687 -36.43 -8.07 -22.72
C PHE A 687 -37.07 -7.50 -24.00
N ILE A 688 -36.25 -7.00 -24.94
CA ILE A 688 -36.74 -6.53 -26.23
C ILE A 688 -37.39 -7.70 -26.99
N GLY A 689 -36.79 -8.89 -26.98
CA GLY A 689 -37.33 -10.09 -27.60
C GLY A 689 -38.69 -10.49 -27.02
N ILE A 690 -38.86 -10.43 -25.69
CA ILE A 690 -40.13 -10.71 -25.03
C ILE A 690 -41.22 -9.72 -25.48
N VAL A 691 -40.87 -8.42 -25.52
CA VAL A 691 -41.78 -7.38 -26.01
C VAL A 691 -42.19 -7.62 -27.47
N LEU A 692 -41.21 -7.90 -28.33
CA LEU A 692 -41.47 -8.19 -29.75
C LEU A 692 -42.36 -9.43 -29.93
N MET A 693 -42.12 -10.51 -29.17
CA MET A 693 -42.90 -11.73 -29.24
C MET A 693 -44.36 -11.50 -28.79
N ARG A 694 -44.58 -10.65 -27.78
CA ARG A 694 -45.92 -10.24 -27.40
C ARG A 694 -46.67 -9.54 -28.54
N TYR A 695 -45.99 -8.58 -29.20
CA TYR A 695 -46.59 -7.87 -30.34
C TYR A 695 -46.86 -8.80 -31.54
N ILE A 696 -45.94 -9.70 -31.84
CA ILE A 696 -46.06 -10.68 -32.91
C ILE A 696 -47.22 -11.65 -32.60
N SER A 697 -47.32 -12.14 -31.35
CA SER A 697 -48.40 -13.03 -30.94
C SER A 697 -49.77 -12.38 -31.10
N GLY A 698 -49.91 -11.12 -30.69
CA GLY A 698 -51.15 -10.36 -30.84
C GLY A 698 -51.50 -10.10 -32.33
N TRP A 699 -50.49 -9.71 -33.16
CA TRP A 699 -50.70 -9.39 -34.57
C TRP A 699 -50.95 -10.63 -35.41
N ALA A 700 -50.23 -11.72 -35.17
CA ALA A 700 -50.36 -12.96 -35.91
C ALA A 700 -51.49 -13.88 -35.37
N GLY A 701 -52.17 -13.49 -34.28
CA GLY A 701 -53.21 -14.32 -33.69
C GLY A 701 -52.70 -15.67 -33.14
N LEU A 702 -51.38 -15.76 -32.82
CA LEU A 702 -50.76 -16.99 -32.34
C LEU A 702 -51.18 -17.37 -30.95
N LEU A 703 -51.38 -16.37 -30.09
CA LEU A 703 -51.76 -16.56 -28.70
C LEU A 703 -52.56 -15.35 -28.19
N PRO A 704 -53.65 -15.56 -27.39
CA PRO A 704 -54.36 -14.47 -26.74
C PRO A 704 -53.39 -13.68 -25.82
N LEU A 705 -53.48 -12.36 -25.83
CA LEU A 705 -52.58 -11.51 -25.05
C LEU A 705 -52.71 -11.78 -23.55
N GLU A 706 -53.90 -12.13 -23.04
CA GLU A 706 -54.11 -12.50 -21.66
C GLU A 706 -53.31 -13.75 -21.24
N VAL A 707 -53.23 -14.74 -22.10
CA VAL A 707 -52.44 -15.98 -21.87
C VAL A 707 -50.96 -15.68 -21.93
N PHE A 708 -50.50 -14.80 -22.86
CA PHE A 708 -49.12 -14.36 -22.91
C PHE A 708 -48.74 -13.61 -21.65
N ASP A 709 -49.55 -12.63 -21.26
CA ASP A 709 -49.27 -11.80 -20.09
C ASP A 709 -49.29 -12.60 -18.77
N ALA A 710 -50.09 -13.68 -18.67
CA ALA A 710 -50.07 -14.60 -17.53
C ALA A 710 -48.74 -15.39 -17.43
N GLY A 711 -48.16 -15.82 -18.54
CA GLY A 711 -46.91 -16.62 -18.56
C GLY A 711 -45.62 -15.82 -18.68
N VAL A 712 -45.69 -14.50 -18.86
CA VAL A 712 -44.57 -13.66 -19.18
C VAL A 712 -43.51 -13.63 -18.08
N ASN A 713 -43.92 -13.70 -16.81
CA ASN A 713 -42.98 -13.72 -15.66
C ASN A 713 -42.12 -14.99 -15.68
N THR A 714 -42.72 -16.15 -16.01
CA THR A 714 -41.98 -17.41 -16.14
C THR A 714 -41.02 -17.37 -17.31
N MET A 715 -41.48 -16.91 -18.48
CA MET A 715 -40.67 -16.74 -19.67
C MET A 715 -39.49 -15.82 -19.41
N ALA A 716 -39.71 -14.67 -18.78
CA ALA A 716 -38.65 -13.71 -18.43
C ALA A 716 -37.66 -14.31 -17.45
N THR A 717 -38.11 -14.97 -16.39
CA THR A 717 -37.23 -15.61 -15.39
C THR A 717 -36.32 -16.64 -16.02
N LEU A 718 -36.83 -17.46 -16.93
CA LEU A 718 -36.04 -18.47 -17.66
C LEU A 718 -35.05 -17.83 -18.63
N CYS A 719 -35.47 -16.87 -19.45
CA CYS A 719 -34.61 -16.22 -20.44
C CYS A 719 -33.50 -15.39 -19.77
N ILE A 720 -33.84 -14.61 -18.74
CA ILE A 720 -32.86 -13.75 -18.04
C ILE A 720 -31.91 -14.61 -17.20
N GLY A 721 -32.41 -15.60 -16.47
CA GLY A 721 -31.58 -16.56 -15.74
C GLY A 721 -30.61 -17.29 -16.65
N PHE A 722 -31.08 -17.80 -17.79
CA PHE A 722 -30.23 -18.44 -18.79
C PHE A 722 -29.15 -17.48 -19.35
N ALA A 723 -29.54 -16.26 -19.74
CA ALA A 723 -28.61 -15.27 -20.24
C ALA A 723 -27.55 -14.91 -19.18
N ALA A 724 -27.94 -14.82 -17.92
CA ALA A 724 -27.00 -14.58 -16.82
C ALA A 724 -26.00 -15.74 -16.63
N PHE A 725 -26.47 -17.01 -16.81
CA PHE A 725 -25.55 -18.16 -16.83
C PHE A 725 -24.60 -18.16 -18.03
N VAL A 726 -25.04 -17.76 -19.22
CA VAL A 726 -24.15 -17.58 -20.40
C VAL A 726 -23.03 -16.58 -20.08
N ILE A 727 -23.36 -15.47 -19.42
CA ILE A 727 -22.37 -14.48 -18.99
C ILE A 727 -21.45 -15.10 -17.92
N LEU A 728 -21.99 -15.81 -16.94
CA LEU A 728 -21.18 -16.43 -15.89
C LEU A 728 -20.18 -17.46 -16.44
N VAL A 729 -20.60 -18.27 -17.43
CA VAL A 729 -19.72 -19.19 -18.16
C VAL A 729 -18.55 -18.44 -18.78
N LYS A 730 -18.79 -17.31 -19.40
CA LYS A 730 -17.75 -16.46 -19.98
C LYS A 730 -16.80 -15.88 -18.93
N VAL A 731 -17.32 -15.44 -17.80
CA VAL A 731 -16.52 -14.89 -16.67
C VAL A 731 -15.67 -15.98 -16.00
N CYS A 732 -16.10 -17.24 -16.06
CA CYS A 732 -15.35 -18.40 -15.55
C CYS A 732 -14.16 -18.83 -16.41
N LEU A 733 -14.03 -18.32 -17.64
CA LEU A 733 -12.90 -18.64 -18.50
C LEU A 733 -11.56 -18.09 -17.97
N PRO A 734 -10.43 -18.82 -18.14
CA PRO A 734 -10.32 -20.20 -18.64
C PRO A 734 -10.84 -21.22 -17.62
N PHE A 735 -11.39 -22.30 -18.09
CA PHE A 735 -11.93 -23.34 -17.22
C PHE A 735 -10.84 -24.07 -16.43
N LYS A 736 -11.11 -24.28 -15.16
CA LYS A 736 -10.42 -25.20 -14.26
C LYS A 736 -11.47 -26.16 -13.68
N ALA A 737 -11.06 -27.36 -13.26
CA ALA A 737 -11.98 -28.38 -12.76
C ALA A 737 -12.96 -27.87 -11.70
N TRP A 738 -12.47 -27.09 -10.73
CA TRP A 738 -13.32 -26.53 -9.68
C TRP A 738 -14.37 -25.52 -10.20
N LYS A 739 -14.05 -24.76 -11.28
CA LYS A 739 -15.02 -23.82 -11.90
C LYS A 739 -16.13 -24.56 -12.64
N ILE A 740 -15.79 -25.69 -13.29
CA ILE A 740 -16.79 -26.56 -13.93
C ILE A 740 -17.70 -27.14 -12.86
N GLY A 741 -17.14 -27.62 -11.74
CA GLY A 741 -17.92 -28.09 -10.60
C GLY A 741 -18.82 -26.98 -10.00
N LEU A 742 -18.29 -25.77 -9.87
CA LEU A 742 -19.06 -24.61 -9.43
C LEU A 742 -20.23 -24.30 -10.38
N LEU A 743 -19.98 -24.22 -11.68
CA LEU A 743 -21.03 -23.97 -12.67
C LEU A 743 -22.10 -25.06 -12.65
N ALA A 744 -21.70 -26.34 -12.58
CA ALA A 744 -22.65 -27.46 -12.47
C ALA A 744 -23.50 -27.33 -11.19
N PHE A 745 -22.86 -27.03 -10.05
CA PHE A 745 -23.58 -26.81 -8.78
C PHE A 745 -24.59 -25.65 -8.88
N LEU A 746 -24.22 -24.53 -9.46
CA LEU A 746 -25.06 -23.35 -9.58
C LEU A 746 -26.23 -23.58 -10.54
N VAL A 747 -25.98 -24.21 -11.70
CA VAL A 747 -27.05 -24.52 -12.67
C VAL A 747 -28.04 -25.53 -12.08
N THR A 748 -27.52 -26.59 -11.45
CA THR A 748 -28.39 -27.61 -10.81
C THR A 748 -29.14 -26.99 -9.64
N GLY A 749 -28.50 -26.18 -8.81
CA GLY A 749 -29.15 -25.48 -7.71
C GLY A 749 -30.25 -24.54 -8.18
N PHE A 750 -30.00 -23.75 -9.23
CA PHE A 750 -31.03 -22.88 -9.82
C PHE A 750 -32.21 -23.67 -10.43
N ALA A 751 -31.92 -24.77 -11.14
CA ALA A 751 -32.99 -25.64 -11.69
C ALA A 751 -33.84 -26.26 -10.58
N LEU A 752 -33.22 -26.74 -9.50
CA LEU A 752 -33.94 -27.29 -8.34
C LEU A 752 -34.78 -26.22 -7.64
N ASP A 753 -34.21 -25.01 -7.46
CA ASP A 753 -34.91 -23.87 -6.88
C ASP A 753 -36.17 -23.51 -7.67
N LEU A 754 -36.05 -23.43 -9.01
CA LEU A 754 -37.22 -23.21 -9.89
C LEU A 754 -38.23 -24.32 -9.80
N MET A 755 -37.82 -25.60 -9.66
CA MET A 755 -38.77 -26.73 -9.59
C MET A 755 -39.51 -26.81 -8.25
N VAL A 756 -38.80 -26.57 -7.14
CA VAL A 756 -39.34 -26.71 -5.78
C VAL A 756 -40.15 -25.50 -5.35
N LEU A 757 -39.64 -24.27 -5.68
CA LEU A 757 -40.23 -23.03 -5.19
C LEU A 757 -41.21 -22.37 -6.17
N LYS A 758 -41.42 -22.94 -7.36
CA LYS A 758 -42.26 -22.37 -8.45
C LYS A 758 -43.61 -21.89 -7.98
N ASP A 759 -44.35 -22.76 -7.24
CA ASP A 759 -45.74 -22.51 -6.83
C ASP A 759 -45.83 -21.76 -5.49
N PHE A 760 -44.90 -22.06 -4.57
CA PHE A 760 -44.94 -21.53 -3.21
C PHE A 760 -44.36 -20.10 -3.10
N LEU A 761 -43.24 -19.86 -3.77
CA LEU A 761 -42.45 -18.63 -3.58
C LEU A 761 -42.42 -17.77 -4.84
N LEU A 762 -42.17 -18.39 -6.01
CA LEU A 762 -41.85 -17.67 -7.25
C LEU A 762 -43.05 -17.28 -8.08
N ASP A 763 -44.26 -17.83 -7.81
CA ASP A 763 -45.50 -17.63 -8.54
C ASP A 763 -45.34 -17.82 -10.08
N LEU A 764 -44.61 -18.90 -10.48
CA LEU A 764 -44.30 -19.17 -11.88
C LEU A 764 -45.46 -19.94 -12.51
N GLN A 765 -46.12 -19.33 -13.49
CA GLN A 765 -47.22 -19.98 -14.23
C GLN A 765 -46.67 -20.96 -15.26
N PRO A 766 -47.36 -22.09 -15.52
CA PRO A 766 -46.97 -23.02 -16.57
C PRO A 766 -47.05 -22.36 -17.95
N LEU A 767 -45.99 -22.57 -18.76
CA LEU A 767 -45.94 -22.06 -20.12
C LEU A 767 -46.70 -22.96 -21.09
N CYS A 768 -47.50 -22.37 -21.97
CA CYS A 768 -48.09 -23.11 -23.10
C CYS A 768 -47.01 -23.48 -24.12
N LYS A 769 -47.33 -24.36 -25.05
CA LYS A 769 -46.40 -24.89 -26.05
C LYS A 769 -45.75 -23.79 -26.92
N GLU A 770 -46.54 -22.81 -27.29
CA GLU A 770 -46.12 -21.65 -28.09
C GLU A 770 -45.12 -20.80 -27.33
N MET A 771 -45.39 -20.50 -26.06
CA MET A 771 -44.47 -19.77 -25.21
C MET A 771 -43.17 -20.54 -24.92
N LEU A 772 -43.22 -21.87 -24.81
CA LEU A 772 -42.01 -22.70 -24.68
C LEU A 772 -41.13 -22.59 -25.92
N ILE A 773 -41.73 -22.62 -27.13
CA ILE A 773 -40.99 -22.43 -28.38
C ILE A 773 -40.36 -21.03 -28.45
N MET A 774 -41.13 -19.99 -28.08
CA MET A 774 -40.64 -18.62 -28.03
C MET A 774 -39.48 -18.46 -27.06
N THR A 775 -39.56 -19.06 -25.87
CA THR A 775 -38.50 -19.09 -24.85
C THR A 775 -37.25 -19.78 -25.40
N ALA A 776 -37.40 -20.93 -26.04
CA ALA A 776 -36.28 -21.65 -26.64
C ALA A 776 -35.59 -20.84 -27.78
N ILE A 777 -36.33 -20.10 -28.60
CA ILE A 777 -35.81 -19.22 -29.61
C ILE A 777 -34.99 -18.10 -28.99
N LEU A 778 -35.47 -17.45 -27.93
CA LEU A 778 -34.75 -16.39 -27.22
C LEU A 778 -33.50 -16.92 -26.56
N MET A 779 -33.55 -18.09 -25.91
CA MET A 779 -32.34 -18.72 -25.35
C MET A 779 -31.30 -19.05 -26.41
N GLY A 780 -31.73 -19.62 -27.55
CA GLY A 780 -30.87 -19.91 -28.70
C GLY A 780 -30.23 -18.63 -29.29
N SER A 781 -31.02 -17.57 -29.46
CA SER A 781 -30.50 -16.28 -29.91
C SER A 781 -29.54 -15.64 -28.92
N THR A 782 -29.74 -15.83 -27.62
CA THR A 782 -28.82 -15.38 -26.57
C THR A 782 -27.48 -16.09 -26.68
N VAL A 783 -27.42 -17.40 -26.93
CA VAL A 783 -26.17 -18.12 -27.14
C VAL A 783 -25.47 -17.59 -28.38
N LEU A 784 -26.17 -17.42 -29.48
CA LEU A 784 -25.60 -16.87 -30.74
C LEU A 784 -25.01 -15.50 -30.51
N LEU A 785 -25.75 -14.59 -29.88
CA LEU A 785 -25.26 -13.25 -29.51
C LEU A 785 -24.10 -13.31 -28.54
N GLY A 786 -24.13 -14.24 -27.58
CA GLY A 786 -23.04 -14.48 -26.63
C GLY A 786 -21.74 -14.87 -27.35
N VAL A 787 -21.83 -15.75 -28.35
CA VAL A 787 -20.69 -16.14 -29.20
C VAL A 787 -20.21 -14.96 -30.05
N ILE A 788 -21.12 -14.23 -30.69
CA ILE A 788 -20.76 -13.04 -31.50
C ILE A 788 -20.05 -12.00 -30.61
N THR A 789 -20.59 -11.70 -29.44
CA THR A 789 -19.96 -10.75 -28.52
C THR A 789 -18.61 -11.26 -28.00
N ALA A 790 -18.41 -12.57 -27.86
CA ALA A 790 -17.10 -13.13 -27.49
C ALA A 790 -16.07 -12.99 -28.63
N ILE A 791 -16.47 -13.21 -29.88
CA ILE A 791 -15.56 -13.05 -31.05
C ILE A 791 -15.14 -11.58 -31.20
N PHE A 792 -16.09 -10.65 -31.11
CA PHE A 792 -15.84 -9.22 -31.28
C PHE A 792 -15.53 -8.47 -29.98
N GLU A 793 -15.32 -9.16 -28.86
CA GLU A 793 -15.15 -8.56 -27.53
C GLU A 793 -14.12 -7.43 -27.50
N LYS A 794 -12.91 -7.67 -28.01
CA LYS A 794 -11.84 -6.66 -28.01
C LYS A 794 -12.25 -5.39 -28.76
N LYS A 795 -12.95 -5.54 -29.91
CA LYS A 795 -13.41 -4.40 -30.71
C LYS A 795 -14.55 -3.65 -30.03
N ILE A 796 -15.51 -4.38 -29.45
CA ILE A 796 -16.64 -3.79 -28.72
C ILE A 796 -16.13 -3.02 -27.49
N ILE A 797 -15.24 -3.62 -26.69
CA ILE A 797 -14.67 -2.99 -25.49
C ILE A 797 -13.89 -1.73 -25.89
N LYS A 798 -13.06 -1.80 -26.94
CA LYS A 798 -12.31 -0.63 -27.44
C LYS A 798 -13.24 0.52 -27.81
N ASN A 799 -14.32 0.25 -28.52
CA ASN A 799 -15.28 1.27 -28.94
C ASN A 799 -16.06 1.85 -27.74
N LEU A 800 -16.48 1.01 -26.80
CA LEU A 800 -17.17 1.45 -25.57
C LEU A 800 -16.24 2.29 -24.69
N LEU A 801 -14.98 1.90 -24.57
CA LEU A 801 -13.97 2.66 -23.84
C LEU A 801 -13.73 4.03 -24.49
N ALA A 802 -13.59 4.09 -25.81
CA ALA A 802 -13.45 5.35 -26.55
C ALA A 802 -14.66 6.28 -26.34
N PHE A 803 -15.88 5.73 -26.35
CA PHE A 803 -17.11 6.45 -26.05
C PHE A 803 -17.12 6.98 -24.59
N GLN A 804 -16.73 6.15 -23.65
CA GLN A 804 -16.63 6.53 -22.23
C GLN A 804 -15.64 7.66 -22.01
N ILE A 805 -14.43 7.57 -22.59
CA ILE A 805 -13.39 8.61 -22.49
C ILE A 805 -13.88 9.91 -23.14
N TYR A 806 -14.52 9.84 -24.30
CA TYR A 806 -15.09 11.02 -24.96
C TYR A 806 -16.06 11.78 -24.05
N TRP A 807 -17.03 11.06 -23.45
CA TRP A 807 -18.00 11.69 -22.55
C TRP A 807 -17.39 12.18 -21.25
N ARG A 808 -16.43 11.49 -20.68
CA ARG A 808 -15.67 11.96 -19.52
C ARG A 808 -15.01 13.31 -19.83
N ASN A 809 -14.34 13.45 -20.95
CA ASN A 809 -13.71 14.68 -21.36
C ASN A 809 -14.72 15.83 -21.59
N VAL A 810 -15.91 15.53 -22.13
CA VAL A 810 -16.99 16.50 -22.28
C VAL A 810 -17.50 16.97 -20.91
N PHE A 811 -17.74 16.05 -19.98
CA PHE A 811 -18.21 16.40 -18.61
C PHE A 811 -17.16 17.18 -17.83
N ASP A 812 -15.89 16.86 -17.95
CA ASP A 812 -14.79 17.56 -17.29
C ASP A 812 -14.66 19.00 -17.84
N LYS A 813 -14.77 19.20 -19.15
CA LYS A 813 -14.84 20.54 -19.75
C LYS A 813 -16.02 21.36 -19.26
N LEU A 814 -17.21 20.76 -19.16
CA LEU A 814 -18.40 21.43 -18.65
C LEU A 814 -18.28 21.76 -17.14
N SER A 815 -17.68 20.88 -16.37
CA SER A 815 -17.44 21.07 -14.94
C SER A 815 -16.46 22.22 -14.69
N ASN A 816 -15.36 22.25 -15.43
CA ASN A 816 -14.35 23.31 -15.33
C ASN A 816 -14.91 24.68 -15.77
N ALA A 817 -15.67 24.72 -16.86
CA ALA A 817 -16.37 25.95 -17.28
C ALA A 817 -17.39 26.45 -16.24
N ARG A 818 -18.05 25.54 -15.49
CA ARG A 818 -18.93 25.92 -14.38
C ARG A 818 -18.16 26.45 -13.17
N LYS A 819 -16.99 25.88 -12.85
CA LYS A 819 -16.13 26.38 -11.76
C LYS A 819 -15.56 27.75 -12.10
N GLU A 820 -15.12 27.98 -13.34
CA GLU A 820 -14.63 29.28 -13.81
C GLU A 820 -15.72 30.34 -13.74
N ARG A 821 -16.98 30.03 -14.16
CA ARG A 821 -18.12 30.94 -14.02
C ARG A 821 -18.49 31.26 -12.57
N LYS A 822 -18.36 30.25 -11.65
CA LYS A 822 -18.57 30.51 -10.21
C LYS A 822 -17.47 31.39 -9.62
N ASN A 823 -16.21 31.14 -9.97
CA ASN A 823 -15.09 31.94 -9.51
C ASN A 823 -15.12 33.36 -10.08
N ALA A 824 -15.56 33.54 -11.33
CA ALA A 824 -15.80 34.87 -11.91
C ALA A 824 -16.93 35.64 -11.20
N LYS A 825 -18.01 34.95 -10.79
CA LYS A 825 -19.12 35.55 -10.03
C LYS A 825 -18.78 35.87 -8.57
N SER A 826 -17.76 35.23 -7.99
CA SER A 826 -17.30 35.49 -6.62
C SER A 826 -16.23 36.62 -6.55
N LYS A 827 -15.69 37.07 -7.69
CA LYS A 827 -14.70 38.16 -7.79
C LYS A 827 -15.29 39.48 -8.31
N GLY A 828 -16.54 39.51 -8.74
CA GLY A 828 -17.34 40.70 -9.03
C GLY A 828 -18.43 40.91 -7.98
#